data_e0e234e47728cdfd8dcb588a976a6b04
#
_entry.id   e0e234e47728cdfd8dcb588a976a6b04
#
_cell.length_a   1.000
_cell.length_b   1.000
_cell.length_c   1.000
_cell.angle_alpha   90.00
_cell.angle_beta   90.00
_cell.angle_gamma   90.00
#
_symmetry.space_group_name_H-M   'P 1'
#
loop_
_entity.id
_entity.type
_entity.pdbx_description
1 polymer ?
#
loop_
_entity_poly.entity_id
_entity_poly.type
_entity_poly.pdbx_seq_one_letter_code
_entity_poly.pdbx_strand_id
1 'polypeptide(L)'
;MDINKMTYAVQSALQQAVELSQQHKLQNIEIEAILSAALNESESLYKSILERANIEVDQLNKAYEDKLNTYASVEGDNIQYGQYISQQANQLITKAESYMKEYEDEYISMEHILRSAMDIDQTTKHYINNKVEVIKEIIKKVRGGNHVTSQNPEVNYEALAKYGRDLVEEVRQGKMDPVIGRDEEIRNTIRILSRKTKNNPVLIGEPGVGKTAIVEGLAQRIVKKDVPESLLDKTVFELDLSALVAGAKYRGEFEERLKAVLKEVKESDGRIILFIDEIHMLVGAGKTDGAMDAGNMLKPMLARGELHCIGATTLNEYREYIEKDSALERRFQKVAVSEPDVEDTISILRGLKERYEVYHGVRIQDRALVAAAELSDRYITDRFLPDKAIDLVDQACATIRTEMGSNPTELDQVNRRVMQLEIEESALKNESDNASKQRLQELQEELANEKKKQAALQSRVESEKEKIANLQEKRAQLDESRQALEDAQTNNNLEKAAELQYGTIPQLEKELRELEDNFQDEQGEDTDRMIREVVTDEEIGDIVSQWTGIPVSKLVETEREKLLHLSDILHKRVVGQDKSVDLVSDAVVRARAGIKDPNRPIGSFLFLGPTGVGKTELAKSLAASLFDSEKHMIRIDMSEYMEKHAVSRLIGAPPGYIGHDEGGQLTEAVRRNPYSVILLDEVEKAHTDVFNVLLQILDEGRLTDSKGRSVDFKNTIIIMTSNIGSQVLLENVKETGEITESTEKAVMTSLNAYFKPEILNRMDDIVLFKPLSIDDMSMIVDKILTQLNIRLLEQRISIEVSDDAKAWLGQEAYEPQYGARPLKRFVQRQIETPLARMMIKEGFPEGTTIKVNLNSDNNLTFNVEKIHE
;
A
#
# COMPACT_ATOMS: atom_id res chain seq x y z
N MET A 1 -21.36 48.93 -25.68
CA MET A 1 -20.70 48.08 -24.72
C MET A 1 -19.79 47.09 -25.46
N ASP A 2 -18.52 47.11 -25.23
CA ASP A 2 -17.59 46.22 -25.93
C ASP A 2 -17.25 45.03 -24.98
N ILE A 3 -17.96 43.92 -25.18
CA ILE A 3 -17.80 42.72 -24.39
C ILE A 3 -16.37 42.17 -24.49
N ASN A 4 -15.66 42.43 -25.58
CA ASN A 4 -14.29 41.99 -25.76
C ASN A 4 -13.29 42.68 -24.85
N LYS A 5 -13.67 43.77 -24.20
CA LYS A 5 -12.87 44.45 -23.17
C LYS A 5 -13.19 44.02 -21.74
N MET A 6 -13.81 42.89 -21.59
CA MET A 6 -14.15 42.32 -20.26
C MET A 6 -13.44 40.99 -20.08
N THR A 7 -13.11 40.67 -18.83
CA THR A 7 -12.60 39.33 -18.47
C THR A 7 -13.69 38.27 -18.62
N TYR A 8 -13.31 37.01 -18.78
CA TYR A 8 -14.27 35.93 -18.92
C TYR A 8 -15.21 35.81 -17.72
N ALA A 9 -14.72 36.09 -16.50
CA ALA A 9 -15.54 36.10 -15.31
C ALA A 9 -16.64 37.15 -15.39
N VAL A 10 -16.31 38.38 -15.83
CA VAL A 10 -17.30 39.46 -16.01
C VAL A 10 -18.29 39.12 -17.14
N GLN A 11 -17.82 38.50 -18.24
CA GLN A 11 -18.69 38.07 -19.33
C GLN A 11 -19.67 36.98 -18.87
N SER A 12 -19.19 36.00 -18.09
CA SER A 12 -19.99 34.93 -17.49
C SER A 12 -21.05 35.52 -16.53
N ALA A 13 -20.64 36.43 -15.64
CA ALA A 13 -21.58 37.11 -14.73
C ALA A 13 -22.66 37.90 -15.47
N LEU A 14 -22.31 38.56 -16.58
CA LEU A 14 -23.30 39.22 -17.44
C LEU A 14 -24.26 38.25 -18.10
N GLN A 15 -23.78 37.08 -18.53
CA GLN A 15 -24.64 36.05 -19.10
C GLN A 15 -25.60 35.49 -18.03
N GLN A 16 -25.10 35.20 -16.83
CA GLN A 16 -25.95 34.78 -15.71
C GLN A 16 -26.96 35.88 -15.31
N ALA A 17 -26.59 37.15 -15.36
CA ALA A 17 -27.50 38.25 -15.11
C ALA A 17 -28.65 38.31 -16.12
N VAL A 18 -28.43 37.92 -17.37
CA VAL A 18 -29.48 37.74 -18.38
C VAL A 18 -30.43 36.62 -17.96
N GLU A 19 -29.90 35.49 -17.51
CA GLU A 19 -30.72 34.36 -17.04
C GLU A 19 -31.54 34.71 -15.79
N LEU A 20 -30.95 35.41 -14.83
CA LEU A 20 -31.67 35.94 -13.68
C LEU A 20 -32.80 36.91 -14.07
N SER A 21 -32.54 37.81 -15.04
CA SER A 21 -33.56 38.73 -15.56
C SER A 21 -34.70 37.96 -16.23
N GLN A 22 -34.42 36.85 -16.91
CA GLN A 22 -35.44 35.97 -17.50
C GLN A 22 -36.28 35.27 -16.42
N GLN A 23 -35.65 34.76 -15.37
CA GLN A 23 -36.35 34.11 -14.25
C GLN A 23 -37.31 35.06 -13.54
N HIS A 24 -36.89 36.31 -13.35
CA HIS A 24 -37.73 37.36 -12.73
C HIS A 24 -38.65 38.08 -13.73
N LYS A 25 -38.68 37.65 -15.02
CA LYS A 25 -39.49 38.24 -16.09
C LYS A 25 -39.26 39.76 -16.27
N LEU A 26 -37.99 40.17 -16.15
CA LEU A 26 -37.61 41.58 -16.32
C LEU A 26 -37.18 41.87 -17.77
N GLN A 27 -37.64 42.98 -18.30
CA GLN A 27 -37.27 43.41 -19.68
C GLN A 27 -35.84 43.86 -19.76
N ASN A 28 -35.34 44.46 -18.69
CA ASN A 28 -33.98 45.00 -18.59
C ASN A 28 -33.11 44.14 -17.66
N ILE A 29 -31.81 44.14 -17.88
CA ILE A 29 -30.80 43.65 -16.95
C ILE A 29 -30.60 44.75 -15.91
N GLU A 30 -31.03 44.52 -14.68
CA GLU A 30 -30.88 45.48 -13.57
C GLU A 30 -29.49 45.32 -12.93
N ILE A 31 -29.08 46.34 -12.18
CA ILE A 31 -27.76 46.36 -11.54
C ILE A 31 -27.63 45.18 -10.54
N GLU A 32 -28.68 44.86 -9.81
CA GLU A 32 -28.71 43.80 -8.85
C GLU A 32 -28.58 42.41 -9.46
N ALA A 33 -29.06 42.21 -10.71
CA ALA A 33 -28.86 40.98 -11.44
C ALA A 33 -27.37 40.74 -11.77
N ILE A 34 -26.68 41.83 -12.14
CA ILE A 34 -25.21 41.73 -12.42
C ILE A 34 -24.45 41.46 -11.12
N LEU A 35 -24.77 42.12 -10.02
CA LEU A 35 -24.09 42.00 -8.75
C LEU A 35 -24.36 40.63 -8.08
N SER A 36 -25.60 40.13 -8.16
CA SER A 36 -25.94 38.77 -7.68
C SER A 36 -25.21 37.69 -8.54
N ALA A 37 -25.18 37.84 -9.86
CA ALA A 37 -24.45 36.95 -10.75
C ALA A 37 -22.92 36.96 -10.44
N ALA A 38 -22.36 38.15 -10.19
CA ALA A 38 -20.96 38.30 -9.82
C ALA A 38 -20.61 37.62 -8.48
N LEU A 39 -21.56 37.57 -7.51
CA LEU A 39 -21.39 36.82 -6.26
C LEU A 39 -21.48 35.30 -6.43
N ASN A 40 -22.33 34.86 -7.35
CA ASN A 40 -22.61 33.42 -7.56
C ASN A 40 -21.72 32.77 -8.62
N GLU A 41 -20.80 33.52 -9.24
CA GLU A 41 -19.81 32.98 -10.19
C GLU A 41 -18.93 31.92 -9.53
N SER A 42 -18.59 30.86 -10.24
CA SER A 42 -17.65 29.85 -9.76
C SER A 42 -16.28 30.49 -9.50
N GLU A 43 -15.72 30.30 -8.32
CA GLU A 43 -14.46 30.92 -7.86
C GLU A 43 -14.49 32.48 -7.89
N SER A 44 -15.62 33.06 -7.49
CA SER A 44 -15.85 34.53 -7.57
C SER A 44 -14.86 35.33 -6.75
N LEU A 45 -13.98 36.05 -7.43
CA LEU A 45 -13.11 37.06 -6.80
C LEU A 45 -13.91 38.13 -6.07
N TYR A 46 -15.07 38.51 -6.60
CA TYR A 46 -15.99 39.47 -5.99
C TYR A 46 -16.42 38.98 -4.60
N LYS A 47 -16.85 37.71 -4.49
CA LYS A 47 -17.25 37.06 -3.24
C LYS A 47 -16.09 36.96 -2.24
N SER A 48 -14.93 36.47 -2.71
CA SER A 48 -13.72 36.30 -1.88
C SER A 48 -13.26 37.60 -1.23
N ILE A 49 -13.26 38.69 -1.96
CA ILE A 49 -12.88 40.02 -1.41
C ILE A 49 -13.84 40.45 -0.30
N LEU A 50 -15.16 40.25 -0.49
CA LEU A 50 -16.18 40.65 0.51
C LEU A 50 -16.10 39.76 1.78
N GLU A 51 -15.88 38.46 1.63
CA GLU A 51 -15.72 37.55 2.78
C GLU A 51 -14.49 37.92 3.62
N ARG A 52 -13.34 38.21 2.98
CA ARG A 52 -12.13 38.69 3.66
C ARG A 52 -12.33 40.04 4.37
N ALA A 53 -13.24 40.84 3.87
CA ALA A 53 -13.67 42.06 4.57
C ALA A 53 -14.68 41.79 5.70
N ASN A 54 -14.95 40.51 6.04
CA ASN A 54 -15.95 40.08 7.01
C ASN A 54 -17.35 40.66 6.70
N ILE A 55 -17.77 40.62 5.45
CA ILE A 55 -19.13 41.01 5.02
C ILE A 55 -19.91 39.70 4.82
N GLU A 56 -21.15 39.69 5.35
CA GLU A 56 -22.06 38.57 5.22
C GLU A 56 -22.65 38.50 3.80
N VAL A 57 -21.94 37.76 2.93
CA VAL A 57 -22.23 37.69 1.49
C VAL A 57 -23.61 37.10 1.21
N ASP A 58 -24.04 36.09 1.97
CA ASP A 58 -25.37 35.48 1.79
C ASP A 58 -26.51 36.45 2.05
N GLN A 59 -26.37 37.32 3.05
CA GLN A 59 -27.35 38.37 3.33
C GLN A 59 -27.35 39.46 2.24
N LEU A 60 -26.17 39.80 1.72
CA LEU A 60 -26.05 40.76 0.62
C LEU A 60 -26.67 40.18 -0.67
N ASN A 61 -26.40 38.90 -1.00
CA ASN A 61 -27.00 38.25 -2.17
C ASN A 61 -28.54 38.20 -2.05
N LYS A 62 -29.05 37.83 -0.87
CA LYS A 62 -30.49 37.83 -0.61
C LYS A 62 -31.08 39.23 -0.77
N ALA A 63 -30.40 40.30 -0.33
CA ALA A 63 -30.85 41.65 -0.50
C ALA A 63 -30.92 42.08 -1.98
N TYR A 64 -29.99 41.57 -2.82
CA TYR A 64 -30.10 41.79 -4.27
C TYR A 64 -31.29 41.04 -4.88
N GLU A 65 -31.54 39.79 -4.50
CA GLU A 65 -32.69 39.01 -4.94
C GLU A 65 -34.03 39.63 -4.49
N ASP A 66 -34.11 40.05 -3.23
CA ASP A 66 -35.31 40.75 -2.73
C ASP A 66 -35.59 42.02 -3.51
N LYS A 67 -34.56 42.75 -3.89
CA LYS A 67 -34.70 43.98 -4.69
C LYS A 67 -35.10 43.66 -6.14
N LEU A 68 -34.54 42.59 -6.75
CA LEU A 68 -35.00 42.12 -8.05
C LEU A 68 -36.49 41.77 -8.09
N ASN A 69 -37.01 41.22 -7.00
CA ASN A 69 -38.46 40.94 -6.85
C ASN A 69 -39.32 42.20 -6.74
N THR A 70 -38.74 43.37 -6.45
CA THR A 70 -39.52 44.63 -6.40
C THR A 70 -39.73 45.31 -7.74
N TYR A 71 -38.95 44.93 -8.75
CA TYR A 71 -39.10 45.44 -10.13
C TYR A 71 -40.37 44.89 -10.78
N ALA A 72 -40.97 45.72 -11.63
CA ALA A 72 -42.18 45.35 -12.33
C ALA A 72 -41.93 44.22 -13.35
N SER A 73 -42.51 43.06 -13.11
CA SER A 73 -42.51 41.96 -14.10
C SER A 73 -43.40 42.26 -15.29
N VAL A 74 -42.97 41.92 -16.46
CA VAL A 74 -43.74 42.11 -17.70
C VAL A 74 -44.15 40.76 -18.26
N GLU A 75 -45.43 40.50 -18.52
CA GLU A 75 -45.92 39.27 -19.15
C GLU A 75 -46.52 39.53 -20.52
N GLY A 76 -46.16 38.71 -21.54
CA GLY A 76 -46.71 38.81 -22.90
C GLY A 76 -46.06 37.85 -23.86
N ASP A 77 -46.80 37.40 -24.90
CA ASP A 77 -46.42 36.31 -25.79
C ASP A 77 -45.23 36.57 -26.73
N ASN A 78 -44.61 37.77 -26.75
CA ASN A 78 -43.47 38.12 -27.61
C ASN A 78 -42.42 38.96 -26.90
N ILE A 79 -42.31 38.88 -25.56
CA ILE A 79 -41.34 39.65 -24.80
C ILE A 79 -40.01 38.89 -24.70
N GLN A 80 -38.93 39.55 -25.13
CA GLN A 80 -37.59 39.09 -24.88
C GLN A 80 -37.08 39.72 -23.57
N TYR A 81 -36.87 38.92 -22.54
CA TYR A 81 -36.40 39.33 -21.25
C TYR A 81 -34.85 39.49 -21.26
N GLY A 82 -34.34 40.46 -20.49
CA GLY A 82 -32.90 40.70 -20.39
C GLY A 82 -32.24 41.23 -21.68
N GLN A 83 -33.02 41.86 -22.56
CA GLN A 83 -32.50 42.34 -23.82
C GLN A 83 -31.80 43.70 -23.73
N TYR A 84 -32.17 44.52 -22.80
CA TYR A 84 -31.61 45.84 -22.60
C TYR A 84 -30.96 45.96 -21.24
N ILE A 85 -29.94 46.79 -21.15
CA ILE A 85 -29.26 47.11 -19.90
C ILE A 85 -29.94 48.35 -19.27
N SER A 86 -30.29 48.27 -18.00
CA SER A 86 -30.89 49.41 -17.27
C SER A 86 -29.91 50.59 -17.19
N GLN A 87 -30.40 51.76 -16.96
CA GLN A 87 -29.55 52.96 -16.81
C GLN A 87 -28.53 52.82 -15.67
N GLN A 88 -28.92 52.21 -14.55
CA GLN A 88 -28.04 51.99 -13.40
C GLN A 88 -26.99 50.93 -13.71
N ALA A 89 -27.34 49.85 -14.37
CA ALA A 89 -26.40 48.81 -14.81
C ALA A 89 -25.39 49.37 -15.85
N ASN A 90 -25.83 50.24 -16.75
CA ASN A 90 -24.94 50.90 -17.69
C ASN A 90 -23.96 51.85 -16.97
N GLN A 91 -24.45 52.60 -15.95
CA GLN A 91 -23.56 53.41 -15.09
C GLN A 91 -22.52 52.56 -14.35
N LEU A 92 -22.89 51.39 -13.82
CA LEU A 92 -21.98 50.48 -13.18
C LEU A 92 -20.82 50.12 -14.13
N ILE A 93 -21.12 49.67 -15.34
CA ILE A 93 -20.12 49.26 -16.32
C ILE A 93 -19.26 50.46 -16.78
N THR A 94 -19.86 51.62 -17.02
CA THR A 94 -19.12 52.84 -17.38
C THR A 94 -18.16 53.26 -16.28
N LYS A 95 -18.58 53.18 -15.03
CA LYS A 95 -17.71 53.46 -13.88
C LYS A 95 -16.61 52.44 -13.71
N ALA A 96 -16.93 51.16 -13.91
CA ALA A 96 -15.93 50.08 -13.94
C ALA A 96 -14.85 50.31 -15.05
N GLU A 97 -15.25 50.80 -16.25
CA GLU A 97 -14.30 51.19 -17.28
C GLU A 97 -13.41 52.37 -16.86
N SER A 98 -13.93 53.29 -16.03
CA SER A 98 -13.09 54.38 -15.50
C SER A 98 -12.04 53.89 -14.51
N TYR A 99 -12.41 52.87 -13.66
CA TYR A 99 -11.46 52.25 -12.75
C TYR A 99 -10.43 51.40 -13.50
N MET A 100 -10.81 50.67 -14.57
CA MET A 100 -9.92 49.97 -15.46
C MET A 100 -8.82 50.94 -15.97
N LYS A 101 -9.21 52.13 -16.45
CA LYS A 101 -8.25 53.15 -16.94
C LYS A 101 -7.38 53.73 -15.81
N GLU A 102 -7.95 53.94 -14.61
CA GLU A 102 -7.22 54.43 -13.43
C GLU A 102 -6.13 53.44 -13.00
N TYR A 103 -6.39 52.14 -13.13
CA TYR A 103 -5.43 51.09 -12.81
C TYR A 103 -4.49 50.68 -13.95
N GLU A 104 -4.58 51.40 -15.11
CA GLU A 104 -3.82 51.11 -16.34
C GLU A 104 -4.02 49.68 -16.85
N ASP A 105 -5.25 49.17 -16.74
CA ASP A 105 -5.65 47.84 -17.14
C ASP A 105 -6.25 47.82 -18.56
N GLU A 106 -6.15 46.70 -19.28
CA GLU A 106 -6.71 46.51 -20.62
C GLU A 106 -8.13 45.94 -20.62
N TYR A 107 -8.52 45.26 -19.56
CA TYR A 107 -9.83 44.61 -19.42
C TYR A 107 -10.53 45.00 -18.13
N ILE A 108 -11.87 45.04 -18.16
CA ILE A 108 -12.72 45.20 -16.98
C ILE A 108 -12.81 43.84 -16.26
N SER A 109 -12.37 43.79 -15.00
CA SER A 109 -12.37 42.60 -14.15
C SER A 109 -13.36 42.72 -12.99
N MET A 110 -13.53 41.69 -12.20
CA MET A 110 -14.50 41.64 -11.08
C MET A 110 -14.24 42.69 -10.01
N GLU A 111 -12.98 43.02 -9.72
CA GLU A 111 -12.67 44.08 -8.76
C GLU A 111 -13.04 45.47 -9.26
N HIS A 112 -13.05 45.73 -10.59
CA HIS A 112 -13.58 46.95 -11.14
C HIS A 112 -15.08 47.05 -10.98
N ILE A 113 -15.81 45.94 -11.17
CA ILE A 113 -17.24 45.84 -10.91
C ILE A 113 -17.53 46.10 -9.42
N LEU A 114 -16.77 45.49 -8.50
CA LEU A 114 -16.89 45.70 -7.08
C LEU A 114 -16.68 47.20 -6.70
N ARG A 115 -15.57 47.80 -7.19
CA ARG A 115 -15.29 49.21 -6.96
C ARG A 115 -16.41 50.12 -7.46
N SER A 116 -16.96 49.79 -8.62
CA SER A 116 -18.05 50.53 -9.20
C SER A 116 -19.38 50.38 -8.39
N ALA A 117 -19.66 49.14 -7.93
CA ALA A 117 -20.81 48.85 -7.08
C ALA A 117 -20.77 49.63 -5.77
N MET A 118 -19.60 49.72 -5.14
CA MET A 118 -19.34 50.51 -3.94
C MET A 118 -19.71 52.00 -4.10
N ASP A 119 -19.55 52.54 -5.33
CA ASP A 119 -19.83 53.94 -5.60
C ASP A 119 -21.29 54.17 -6.04
N ILE A 120 -21.93 53.23 -6.67
CA ILE A 120 -23.23 53.41 -7.35
C ILE A 120 -24.37 52.75 -6.61
N ASP A 121 -24.21 51.45 -6.22
CA ASP A 121 -25.32 50.71 -5.66
C ASP A 121 -25.53 50.99 -4.17
N GLN A 122 -26.78 51.34 -3.81
CA GLN A 122 -27.13 51.66 -2.43
C GLN A 122 -27.16 50.44 -1.52
N THR A 123 -27.51 49.26 -2.04
CA THR A 123 -27.53 48.01 -1.29
C THR A 123 -26.11 47.63 -0.91
N THR A 124 -25.19 47.60 -1.87
CA THR A 124 -23.77 47.38 -1.64
C THR A 124 -23.19 48.36 -0.61
N LYS A 125 -23.51 49.66 -0.73
CA LYS A 125 -23.05 50.68 0.23
C LYS A 125 -23.54 50.41 1.65
N HIS A 126 -24.78 49.98 1.80
CA HIS A 126 -25.36 49.69 3.12
C HIS A 126 -24.63 48.52 3.80
N TYR A 127 -24.36 47.44 3.09
CA TYR A 127 -23.70 46.25 3.65
C TYR A 127 -22.19 46.42 3.87
N ILE A 128 -21.52 47.20 3.02
CA ILE A 128 -20.09 47.49 3.16
C ILE A 128 -19.80 48.48 4.26
N ASN A 129 -20.71 49.48 4.43
CA ASN A 129 -20.63 50.52 5.48
C ASN A 129 -19.22 51.13 5.56
N ASN A 130 -18.56 51.08 6.72
CA ASN A 130 -17.25 51.69 6.98
C ASN A 130 -16.05 50.87 6.47
N LYS A 131 -16.27 49.78 5.75
CA LYS A 131 -15.20 48.83 5.30
C LYS A 131 -14.62 49.12 3.92
N VAL A 132 -14.96 50.29 3.32
CA VAL A 132 -14.52 50.67 1.98
C VAL A 132 -12.98 50.69 1.84
N GLU A 133 -12.27 51.25 2.81
CA GLU A 133 -10.79 51.30 2.76
C GLU A 133 -10.18 49.92 2.97
N VAL A 134 -10.78 49.07 3.81
CA VAL A 134 -10.36 47.68 4.01
C VAL A 134 -10.48 46.89 2.70
N ILE A 135 -11.60 47.06 1.98
CA ILE A 135 -11.80 46.40 0.69
C ILE A 135 -10.76 46.87 -0.36
N LYS A 136 -10.46 48.17 -0.40
CA LYS A 136 -9.43 48.72 -1.28
C LYS A 136 -8.06 48.11 -0.97
N GLU A 137 -7.70 47.96 0.32
CA GLU A 137 -6.45 47.31 0.71
C GLU A 137 -6.40 45.83 0.32
N ILE A 138 -7.54 45.11 0.49
CA ILE A 138 -7.67 43.73 0.07
C ILE A 138 -7.49 43.61 -1.44
N ILE A 139 -8.17 44.42 -2.25
CA ILE A 139 -8.02 44.47 -3.70
C ILE A 139 -6.54 44.70 -4.08
N LYS A 140 -5.86 45.66 -3.42
CA LYS A 140 -4.45 45.94 -3.66
C LYS A 140 -3.54 44.74 -3.33
N LYS A 141 -3.82 44.05 -2.23
CA LYS A 141 -3.10 42.84 -1.82
C LYS A 141 -3.31 41.68 -2.81
N VAL A 142 -4.58 41.42 -3.19
CA VAL A 142 -4.94 40.36 -4.14
C VAL A 142 -4.34 40.59 -5.51
N ARG A 143 -4.30 41.83 -5.98
CA ARG A 143 -3.67 42.19 -7.26
C ARG A 143 -2.14 42.07 -7.22
N GLY A 144 -1.50 42.25 -6.06
CA GLY A 144 -0.04 42.16 -5.92
C GLY A 144 0.74 43.06 -6.90
N GLY A 145 0.15 44.17 -7.36
CA GLY A 145 0.74 45.07 -8.36
C GLY A 145 0.60 44.58 -9.82
N ASN A 146 -0.20 43.56 -10.07
CA ASN A 146 -0.46 43.06 -11.43
C ASN A 146 -1.48 43.95 -12.16
N HIS A 147 -1.25 44.17 -13.48
CA HIS A 147 -2.21 44.81 -14.40
C HIS A 147 -3.02 43.73 -15.11
N VAL A 148 -4.31 44.00 -15.36
CA VAL A 148 -5.21 43.12 -16.09
C VAL A 148 -4.94 43.24 -17.59
N THR A 149 -3.99 42.48 -18.09
CA THR A 149 -3.57 42.46 -19.50
C THR A 149 -4.08 41.25 -20.30
N SER A 150 -4.83 40.36 -19.65
CA SER A 150 -5.46 39.19 -20.28
C SER A 150 -6.96 39.12 -19.93
N GLN A 151 -7.72 38.32 -20.68
CA GLN A 151 -9.13 38.07 -20.39
C GLN A 151 -9.37 37.11 -19.21
N ASN A 152 -8.30 36.50 -18.63
CA ASN A 152 -8.39 35.59 -17.49
C ASN A 152 -7.36 35.98 -16.41
N PRO A 153 -7.42 37.19 -15.83
CA PRO A 153 -6.45 37.66 -14.84
C PRO A 153 -6.59 36.97 -13.48
N GLU A 154 -7.79 36.45 -13.14
CA GLU A 154 -8.08 35.82 -11.86
C GLU A 154 -7.29 34.53 -11.62
N VAL A 155 -6.85 33.87 -12.69
CA VAL A 155 -5.94 32.69 -12.62
C VAL A 155 -4.58 33.08 -12.06
N ASN A 156 -4.16 34.34 -12.25
CA ASN A 156 -2.84 34.82 -11.86
C ASN A 156 -2.84 35.47 -10.44
N TYR A 157 -3.99 35.65 -9.83
CA TYR A 157 -4.08 36.23 -8.49
C TYR A 157 -3.94 35.14 -7.42
N GLU A 158 -3.06 35.37 -6.45
CA GLU A 158 -2.78 34.43 -5.36
C GLU A 158 -2.43 33.01 -5.88
N ALA A 159 -1.62 32.96 -6.92
CA ALA A 159 -1.24 31.72 -7.57
C ALA A 159 -0.59 30.72 -6.58
N LEU A 160 0.22 31.21 -5.64
CA LEU A 160 0.80 30.37 -4.59
C LEU A 160 -0.27 29.70 -3.73
N ALA A 161 -1.28 30.44 -3.27
CA ALA A 161 -2.35 29.89 -2.43
C ALA A 161 -3.23 28.89 -3.18
N LYS A 162 -3.38 29.04 -4.51
CA LYS A 162 -4.17 28.12 -5.36
C LYS A 162 -3.43 26.83 -5.72
N TYR A 163 -2.11 26.93 -5.94
CA TYR A 163 -1.30 25.85 -6.51
C TYR A 163 -0.25 25.32 -5.55
N GLY A 164 -0.40 25.55 -4.25
CA GLY A 164 0.51 25.04 -3.25
C GLY A 164 0.01 25.29 -1.83
N ARG A 165 0.83 24.87 -0.87
CA ARG A 165 0.54 25.02 0.56
C ARG A 165 1.76 25.60 1.30
N ASP A 166 1.50 26.45 2.29
CA ASP A 166 2.52 27.03 3.16
C ASP A 166 2.78 26.07 4.34
N LEU A 167 3.88 25.36 4.27
CA LEU A 167 4.28 24.37 5.29
C LEU A 167 4.55 25.05 6.66
N VAL A 168 5.06 26.28 6.66
CA VAL A 168 5.31 27.02 7.91
C VAL A 168 3.99 27.40 8.61
N GLU A 169 3.00 27.79 7.83
CA GLU A 169 1.67 28.10 8.37
C GLU A 169 0.94 26.85 8.86
N GLU A 170 1.05 25.71 8.14
CA GLU A 170 0.49 24.44 8.60
C GLU A 170 1.12 23.96 9.91
N VAL A 171 2.43 24.16 10.09
CA VAL A 171 3.11 23.88 11.37
C VAL A 171 2.55 24.77 12.48
N ARG A 172 2.34 26.08 12.21
CA ARG A 172 1.73 27.00 13.21
C ARG A 172 0.32 26.60 13.61
N GLN A 173 -0.41 25.97 12.69
CA GLN A 173 -1.76 25.47 12.94
C GLN A 173 -1.78 24.06 13.58
N GLY A 174 -0.62 23.48 13.91
CA GLY A 174 -0.51 22.15 14.52
C GLY A 174 -0.92 20.98 13.61
N LYS A 175 -1.03 21.21 12.30
CA LYS A 175 -1.51 20.20 11.33
C LYS A 175 -0.44 19.23 10.86
N MET A 176 0.83 19.50 11.16
CA MET A 176 1.96 18.68 10.72
C MET A 176 2.40 17.66 11.76
N ASP A 177 2.83 16.49 11.26
CA ASP A 177 3.40 15.45 12.09
C ASP A 177 4.83 15.80 12.57
N PRO A 178 5.25 15.34 13.76
CA PRO A 178 6.61 15.56 14.23
C PRO A 178 7.60 14.81 13.34
N VAL A 179 8.67 15.48 12.93
CA VAL A 179 9.75 14.87 12.16
C VAL A 179 10.84 14.36 13.09
N ILE A 180 11.18 13.08 12.96
CA ILE A 180 12.10 12.36 13.83
C ILE A 180 13.19 11.70 12.97
N GLY A 181 14.43 11.69 13.47
CA GLY A 181 15.53 10.94 12.87
C GLY A 181 16.14 11.53 11.60
N ARG A 182 15.83 12.80 11.23
CA ARG A 182 16.36 13.46 10.00
C ARG A 182 17.20 14.72 10.29
N ASP A 183 17.78 14.80 11.46
CA ASP A 183 18.51 16.00 11.90
C ASP A 183 19.72 16.35 11.03
N GLU A 184 20.46 15.37 10.55
CA GLU A 184 21.63 15.61 9.69
C GLU A 184 21.24 16.15 8.33
N GLU A 185 20.22 15.56 7.70
CA GLU A 185 19.74 15.97 6.40
C GLU A 185 19.11 17.38 6.45
N ILE A 186 18.34 17.66 7.52
CA ILE A 186 17.78 19.01 7.74
C ILE A 186 18.90 20.04 7.94
N ARG A 187 19.89 19.76 8.78
CA ARG A 187 21.06 20.64 8.98
C ARG A 187 21.84 20.86 7.69
N ASN A 188 22.00 19.79 6.89
CA ASN A 188 22.69 19.90 5.60
C ASN A 188 21.88 20.76 4.60
N THR A 189 20.56 20.59 4.56
CA THR A 189 19.64 21.40 3.77
C THR A 189 19.74 22.88 4.17
N ILE A 190 19.70 23.18 5.48
CA ILE A 190 19.89 24.54 6.03
C ILE A 190 21.25 25.13 5.60
N ARG A 191 22.33 24.33 5.70
CA ARG A 191 23.68 24.75 5.32
C ARG A 191 23.76 25.08 3.82
N ILE A 192 23.09 24.30 2.96
CA ILE A 192 23.09 24.55 1.53
C ILE A 192 22.28 25.82 1.22
N LEU A 193 21.10 25.99 1.80
CA LEU A 193 20.28 27.20 1.62
C LEU A 193 21.01 28.49 2.02
N SER A 194 21.91 28.41 3.00
CA SER A 194 22.70 29.55 3.47
C SER A 194 23.94 29.85 2.61
N ARG A 195 24.21 29.09 1.53
CA ARG A 195 25.36 29.31 0.65
C ARG A 195 25.11 30.48 -0.31
N LYS A 196 26.19 31.12 -0.76
CA LYS A 196 26.16 32.19 -1.76
C LYS A 196 25.85 31.65 -3.17
N THR A 197 26.30 30.45 -3.50
CA THR A 197 26.12 29.77 -4.78
C THR A 197 25.81 28.32 -4.55
N LYS A 198 25.11 27.65 -5.49
CA LYS A 198 24.60 26.28 -5.34
C LYS A 198 23.77 26.15 -4.06
N ASN A 199 22.92 27.12 -3.84
CA ASN A 199 22.10 27.25 -2.62
C ASN A 199 20.72 26.59 -2.73
N ASN A 200 20.50 25.79 -3.76
CA ASN A 200 19.29 25.00 -3.92
C ASN A 200 19.59 23.52 -3.62
N PRO A 201 19.17 22.99 -2.49
CA PRO A 201 19.32 21.56 -2.20
C PRO A 201 18.39 20.72 -3.07
N VAL A 202 18.84 19.54 -3.46
CA VAL A 202 17.99 18.50 -4.02
C VAL A 202 18.13 17.24 -3.19
N LEU A 203 17.01 16.80 -2.62
CA LEU A 203 16.89 15.60 -1.79
C LEU A 203 16.81 14.39 -2.72
N ILE A 204 17.76 13.49 -2.62
CA ILE A 204 17.86 12.32 -3.51
C ILE A 204 17.77 11.06 -2.68
N GLY A 205 16.76 10.25 -2.93
CA GLY A 205 16.53 8.99 -2.23
C GLY A 205 15.41 8.18 -2.87
N GLU A 206 15.29 6.94 -2.50
CA GLU A 206 14.23 6.05 -2.97
C GLU A 206 12.84 6.57 -2.54
N PRO A 207 11.75 6.12 -3.17
CA PRO A 207 10.39 6.46 -2.73
C PRO A 207 10.14 6.00 -1.29
N GLY A 208 9.41 6.79 -0.50
CA GLY A 208 9.03 6.40 0.87
C GLY A 208 10.12 6.53 1.94
N VAL A 209 11.34 6.99 1.60
CA VAL A 209 12.41 7.18 2.63
C VAL A 209 12.25 8.47 3.45
N GLY A 210 11.21 9.27 3.24
CA GLY A 210 10.95 10.49 4.03
C GLY A 210 11.62 11.75 3.51
N LYS A 211 11.76 11.93 2.19
CA LYS A 211 12.28 13.17 1.58
C LYS A 211 11.45 14.40 1.94
N THR A 212 10.14 14.30 1.86
CA THR A 212 9.19 15.38 2.20
C THR A 212 9.27 15.75 3.68
N ALA A 213 9.41 14.75 4.57
CA ALA A 213 9.57 14.96 6.01
C ALA A 213 10.78 15.87 6.36
N ILE A 214 11.87 15.85 5.58
CA ILE A 214 13.01 16.75 5.80
C ILE A 214 12.61 18.21 5.60
N VAL A 215 11.75 18.48 4.62
CA VAL A 215 11.27 19.84 4.34
C VAL A 215 10.26 20.30 5.40
N GLU A 216 9.40 19.39 5.82
CA GLU A 216 8.47 19.61 6.95
C GLU A 216 9.25 19.88 8.24
N GLY A 217 10.32 19.12 8.52
CA GLY A 217 11.21 19.35 9.64
C GLY A 217 11.94 20.70 9.57
N LEU A 218 12.31 21.15 8.38
CA LEU A 218 12.84 22.50 8.18
C LEU A 218 11.77 23.56 8.54
N ALA A 219 10.52 23.40 8.11
CA ALA A 219 9.42 24.29 8.46
C ALA A 219 9.18 24.34 9.98
N GLN A 220 9.22 23.17 10.66
CA GLN A 220 9.13 23.11 12.12
C GLN A 220 10.25 23.86 12.82
N ARG A 221 11.50 23.74 12.33
CA ARG A 221 12.64 24.49 12.89
C ARG A 221 12.54 25.99 12.65
N ILE A 222 11.99 26.41 11.52
CA ILE A 222 11.72 27.84 11.26
C ILE A 222 10.73 28.39 12.29
N VAL A 223 9.62 27.71 12.54
CA VAL A 223 8.62 28.11 13.54
C VAL A 223 9.21 28.14 14.94
N LYS A 224 10.01 27.12 15.32
CA LYS A 224 10.73 27.06 16.61
C LYS A 224 11.91 28.03 16.71
N LYS A 225 12.22 28.76 15.64
CA LYS A 225 13.38 29.66 15.54
C LYS A 225 14.73 28.96 15.73
N ASP A 226 14.81 27.68 15.43
CA ASP A 226 16.04 26.86 15.47
C ASP A 226 16.71 26.81 14.09
N VAL A 227 16.90 27.97 13.49
CA VAL A 227 17.54 28.18 12.19
C VAL A 227 18.41 29.43 12.23
N PRO A 228 19.40 29.57 11.32
CA PRO A 228 20.19 30.79 11.19
C PRO A 228 19.31 32.03 10.89
N GLU A 229 19.79 33.21 11.29
CA GLU A 229 19.07 34.49 11.12
C GLU A 229 18.56 34.71 9.67
N SER A 230 19.33 34.24 8.68
CA SER A 230 18.93 34.33 7.25
C SER A 230 17.70 33.53 6.88
N LEU A 231 17.22 32.60 7.72
CA LEU A 231 16.05 31.76 7.47
C LEU A 231 14.87 32.02 8.42
N LEU A 232 15.04 32.88 9.46
CA LEU A 232 14.01 33.13 10.48
C LEU A 232 12.69 33.67 9.90
N ASP A 233 12.78 34.54 8.89
CA ASP A 233 11.61 35.19 8.27
C ASP A 233 11.20 34.54 6.93
N LYS A 234 11.70 33.33 6.66
CA LYS A 234 11.37 32.59 5.44
C LYS A 234 10.12 31.73 5.66
N THR A 235 9.36 31.56 4.59
CA THR A 235 8.32 30.53 4.48
C THR A 235 8.74 29.47 3.49
N VAL A 236 8.32 28.23 3.73
CA VAL A 236 8.53 27.11 2.81
C VAL A 236 7.20 26.79 2.16
N PHE A 237 7.15 26.92 0.85
CA PHE A 237 5.92 26.72 0.08
C PHE A 237 6.06 25.48 -0.81
N GLU A 238 5.22 24.49 -0.59
CA GLU A 238 5.17 23.27 -1.42
C GLU A 238 4.30 23.51 -2.65
N LEU A 239 4.87 23.26 -3.82
CA LEU A 239 4.18 23.41 -5.09
C LEU A 239 3.43 22.13 -5.47
N ASP A 240 2.11 22.21 -5.62
CA ASP A 240 1.28 21.11 -6.11
C ASP A 240 1.28 21.09 -7.65
N LEU A 241 2.09 20.19 -8.21
CA LEU A 241 2.17 20.00 -9.66
C LEU A 241 0.88 19.45 -10.25
N SER A 242 0.13 18.66 -9.48
CA SER A 242 -1.14 18.09 -9.92
C SER A 242 -2.20 19.17 -10.07
N ALA A 243 -2.29 20.09 -9.11
CA ALA A 243 -3.19 21.24 -9.18
C ALA A 243 -2.85 22.19 -10.34
N LEU A 244 -1.56 22.38 -10.66
CA LEU A 244 -1.14 23.18 -11.81
C LEU A 244 -1.60 22.58 -13.16
N VAL A 245 -1.63 21.26 -13.27
CA VAL A 245 -2.03 20.53 -14.49
C VAL A 245 -3.54 20.33 -14.55
N ALA A 246 -4.20 20.14 -13.42
CA ALA A 246 -5.64 19.86 -13.35
C ALA A 246 -6.46 20.96 -14.04
N GLY A 247 -7.35 20.56 -14.96
CA GLY A 247 -8.22 21.47 -15.70
C GLY A 247 -7.53 22.33 -16.78
N ALA A 248 -6.22 22.22 -16.97
CA ALA A 248 -5.53 22.90 -18.08
C ALA A 248 -5.85 22.16 -19.40
N LYS A 249 -6.63 22.80 -20.25
CA LYS A 249 -7.02 22.23 -21.57
C LYS A 249 -5.89 22.30 -22.59
N TYR A 250 -4.98 23.25 -22.45
CA TYR A 250 -3.88 23.52 -23.35
C TYR A 250 -2.57 23.77 -22.59
N ARG A 251 -1.45 23.43 -23.21
CA ARG A 251 -0.10 23.65 -22.69
C ARG A 251 0.13 25.10 -22.20
N GLY A 252 -0.42 26.09 -22.89
CA GLY A 252 -0.26 27.50 -22.52
C GLY A 252 -0.81 27.87 -21.16
N GLU A 253 -1.92 27.22 -20.73
CA GLU A 253 -2.54 27.48 -19.43
C GLU A 253 -1.66 27.04 -18.26
N PHE A 254 -1.03 25.88 -18.37
CA PHE A 254 -0.04 25.42 -17.38
C PHE A 254 1.16 26.37 -17.27
N GLU A 255 1.70 26.78 -18.45
CA GLU A 255 2.82 27.71 -18.49
C GLU A 255 2.46 29.07 -17.86
N GLU A 256 1.26 29.57 -18.08
CA GLU A 256 0.75 30.80 -17.44
C GLU A 256 0.61 30.67 -15.94
N ARG A 257 0.03 29.58 -15.45
CA ARG A 257 -0.10 29.30 -14.01
C ARG A 257 1.26 29.22 -13.33
N LEU A 258 2.19 28.46 -13.91
CA LEU A 258 3.54 28.35 -13.36
C LEU A 258 4.28 29.70 -13.38
N LYS A 259 4.14 30.51 -14.46
CA LYS A 259 4.69 31.86 -14.52
C LYS A 259 4.11 32.74 -13.42
N ALA A 260 2.81 32.64 -13.13
CA ALA A 260 2.17 33.41 -12.06
C ALA A 260 2.77 33.06 -10.69
N VAL A 261 2.89 31.76 -10.38
CA VAL A 261 3.54 31.27 -9.15
C VAL A 261 4.98 31.79 -9.04
N LEU A 262 5.79 31.62 -10.10
CA LEU A 262 7.19 32.05 -10.12
C LEU A 262 7.34 33.58 -10.00
N LYS A 263 6.40 34.34 -10.53
CA LYS A 263 6.38 35.81 -10.39
C LYS A 263 6.10 36.19 -8.93
N GLU A 264 5.15 35.57 -8.28
CA GLU A 264 4.81 35.83 -6.89
C GLU A 264 5.96 35.44 -5.93
N VAL A 265 6.65 34.32 -6.20
CA VAL A 265 7.86 33.93 -5.48
C VAL A 265 8.97 34.98 -5.65
N LYS A 266 9.17 35.49 -6.88
CA LYS A 266 10.18 36.54 -7.15
C LYS A 266 9.86 37.85 -6.44
N GLU A 267 8.58 38.26 -6.40
CA GLU A 267 8.12 39.49 -5.76
C GLU A 267 8.21 39.43 -4.23
N SER A 268 8.32 38.22 -3.67
CA SER A 268 8.55 38.01 -2.23
C SER A 268 9.95 38.43 -1.76
N ASP A 269 10.83 38.84 -2.67
CA ASP A 269 12.23 39.23 -2.40
C ASP A 269 13.03 38.18 -1.60
N GLY A 270 12.84 36.91 -2.04
CA GLY A 270 13.52 35.75 -1.46
C GLY A 270 13.01 35.30 -0.09
N ARG A 271 11.85 35.77 0.37
CA ARG A 271 11.22 35.27 1.62
C ARG A 271 10.60 33.89 1.47
N ILE A 272 10.26 33.51 0.25
CA ILE A 272 9.66 32.22 -0.06
C ILE A 272 10.73 31.25 -0.56
N ILE A 273 10.80 30.08 0.05
CA ILE A 273 11.54 28.90 -0.41
C ILE A 273 10.53 27.96 -1.04
N LEU A 274 10.67 27.72 -2.34
CA LEU A 274 9.76 26.84 -3.07
C LEU A 274 10.20 25.39 -2.92
N PHE A 275 9.37 24.53 -2.37
CA PHE A 275 9.59 23.09 -2.38
C PHE A 275 8.88 22.47 -3.57
N ILE A 276 9.60 21.65 -4.34
CA ILE A 276 9.09 20.95 -5.51
C ILE A 276 9.39 19.47 -5.33
N ASP A 277 8.37 18.72 -4.98
CA ASP A 277 8.48 17.26 -5.00
C ASP A 277 8.45 16.76 -6.45
N GLU A 278 9.11 15.65 -6.72
CA GLU A 278 9.28 15.10 -8.07
C GLU A 278 9.76 16.15 -9.11
N ILE A 279 10.77 16.94 -8.72
CA ILE A 279 11.28 18.05 -9.55
C ILE A 279 11.64 17.62 -10.99
N HIS A 280 11.93 16.34 -11.21
CA HIS A 280 12.20 15.77 -12.53
C HIS A 280 11.01 15.93 -13.50
N MET A 281 9.77 15.98 -12.99
CA MET A 281 8.57 16.18 -13.81
C MET A 281 8.58 17.56 -14.49
N LEU A 282 9.09 18.58 -13.81
CA LEU A 282 9.22 19.93 -14.37
C LEU A 282 10.38 20.06 -15.38
N VAL A 283 11.43 19.25 -15.19
CA VAL A 283 12.69 19.36 -15.96
C VAL A 283 12.71 18.40 -17.14
N GLY A 284 12.07 17.22 -16.99
CA GLY A 284 12.15 16.11 -17.95
C GLY A 284 11.07 16.10 -19.03
N ALA A 285 10.03 16.86 -18.87
CA ALA A 285 8.85 16.84 -19.72
C ALA A 285 9.05 17.29 -21.18
N GLY A 286 10.25 17.72 -21.58
CA GLY A 286 10.54 18.29 -22.92
C GLY A 286 11.00 17.32 -24.01
N LYS A 287 11.12 16.01 -23.75
CA LYS A 287 11.73 15.05 -24.71
C LYS A 287 10.73 14.24 -25.54
N THR A 288 9.46 14.23 -25.20
CA THR A 288 8.42 13.66 -26.04
C THR A 288 7.62 14.76 -26.71
N ASP A 289 7.28 14.60 -28.00
CA ASP A 289 6.44 15.55 -28.76
C ASP A 289 5.16 15.89 -27.98
N GLY A 290 5.10 17.13 -27.44
CA GLY A 290 3.97 17.63 -26.66
C GLY A 290 4.18 17.76 -25.16
N ALA A 291 5.35 17.39 -24.61
CA ALA A 291 5.61 17.47 -23.17
C ALA A 291 6.06 18.88 -22.72
N MET A 292 5.75 19.20 -21.45
CA MET A 292 5.93 20.52 -20.84
C MET A 292 7.40 20.81 -20.53
N ASP A 293 7.99 21.87 -21.05
CA ASP A 293 9.35 22.31 -20.71
C ASP A 293 9.34 23.47 -19.70
N ALA A 294 8.89 23.18 -18.49
CA ALA A 294 8.94 24.12 -17.37
C ALA A 294 10.38 24.41 -16.91
N GLY A 295 11.33 23.54 -17.24
CA GLY A 295 12.75 23.73 -16.91
C GLY A 295 13.33 25.02 -17.49
N ASN A 296 12.91 25.42 -18.68
CA ASN A 296 13.37 26.66 -19.29
C ASN A 296 12.88 27.93 -18.58
N MET A 297 11.81 27.85 -17.78
CA MET A 297 11.35 28.98 -16.96
C MET A 297 12.13 29.08 -15.65
N LEU A 298 12.45 27.92 -15.03
CA LEU A 298 13.18 27.85 -13.76
C LEU A 298 14.66 28.23 -13.93
N LYS A 299 15.31 27.77 -15.01
CA LYS A 299 16.75 27.96 -15.24
C LYS A 299 17.22 29.43 -15.14
N PRO A 300 16.55 30.43 -15.76
CA PRO A 300 16.97 31.82 -15.64
C PRO A 300 16.87 32.38 -14.22
N MET A 301 15.83 32.02 -13.49
CA MET A 301 15.57 32.47 -12.10
C MET A 301 16.56 31.87 -11.12
N LEU A 302 16.82 30.55 -11.23
CA LEU A 302 17.87 29.87 -10.49
C LEU A 302 19.26 30.43 -10.80
N ALA A 303 19.52 30.80 -12.08
CA ALA A 303 20.78 31.37 -12.50
C ALA A 303 21.05 32.75 -11.89
N ARG A 304 20.02 33.57 -11.73
CA ARG A 304 20.10 34.90 -11.15
C ARG A 304 19.97 34.96 -9.64
N GLY A 305 19.65 33.81 -8.98
CA GLY A 305 19.38 33.75 -7.55
C GLY A 305 18.04 34.38 -7.14
N GLU A 306 17.13 34.54 -8.11
CA GLU A 306 15.78 35.08 -7.88
C GLU A 306 14.83 34.03 -7.31
N LEU A 307 15.20 32.76 -7.38
CA LEU A 307 14.44 31.61 -6.87
C LEU A 307 15.31 30.81 -5.90
N HIS A 308 14.80 30.61 -4.70
CA HIS A 308 15.29 29.62 -3.76
C HIS A 308 14.38 28.39 -3.81
N CYS A 309 14.96 27.23 -4.08
CA CYS A 309 14.21 26.01 -4.32
C CYS A 309 14.83 24.82 -3.60
N ILE A 310 13.97 23.98 -3.01
CA ILE A 310 14.29 22.63 -2.55
C ILE A 310 13.63 21.67 -3.52
N GLY A 311 14.40 20.78 -4.15
CA GLY A 311 13.84 19.72 -5.00
C GLY A 311 13.89 18.38 -4.29
N ALA A 312 12.98 17.47 -4.62
CA ALA A 312 13.06 16.07 -4.23
C ALA A 312 12.89 15.18 -5.46
N THR A 313 13.64 14.08 -5.54
CA THR A 313 13.59 13.12 -6.65
C THR A 313 14.32 11.83 -6.28
N THR A 314 14.22 10.80 -7.12
CA THR A 314 15.01 9.57 -6.98
C THR A 314 16.39 9.73 -7.60
N LEU A 315 17.32 8.81 -7.29
CA LEU A 315 18.68 8.84 -7.85
C LEU A 315 18.69 8.66 -9.37
N ASN A 316 17.84 7.80 -9.89
CA ASN A 316 17.76 7.51 -11.31
C ASN A 316 17.25 8.72 -12.10
N GLU A 317 16.18 9.35 -11.63
CA GLU A 317 15.60 10.55 -12.22
C GLU A 317 16.53 11.75 -12.12
N TYR A 318 17.26 11.88 -10.98
CA TYR A 318 18.29 12.90 -10.85
C TYR A 318 19.36 12.76 -11.95
N ARG A 319 19.87 11.54 -12.16
CA ARG A 319 20.88 11.27 -13.21
C ARG A 319 20.34 11.52 -14.62
N GLU A 320 19.08 11.17 -14.84
CA GLU A 320 18.49 11.28 -16.17
C GLU A 320 18.14 12.71 -16.56
N TYR A 321 17.58 13.49 -15.64
CA TYR A 321 16.98 14.81 -15.94
C TYR A 321 17.79 15.99 -15.44
N ILE A 322 18.45 15.91 -14.28
CA ILE A 322 19.14 17.04 -13.67
C ILE A 322 20.64 16.99 -13.94
N GLU A 323 21.28 15.85 -13.76
CA GLU A 323 22.75 15.72 -13.94
C GLU A 323 23.20 15.88 -15.39
N LYS A 324 22.36 15.50 -16.37
CA LYS A 324 22.63 15.71 -17.80
C LYS A 324 22.47 17.17 -18.25
N ASP A 325 21.80 17.99 -17.46
CA ASP A 325 21.62 19.41 -17.73
C ASP A 325 22.63 20.25 -16.97
N SER A 326 23.67 20.68 -17.65
CA SER A 326 24.79 21.43 -17.04
C SER A 326 24.39 22.76 -16.37
N ALA A 327 23.24 23.34 -16.73
CA ALA A 327 22.73 24.55 -16.12
C ALA A 327 22.10 24.28 -14.76
N LEU A 328 21.37 23.19 -14.64
CA LEU A 328 20.75 22.75 -13.39
C LEU A 328 21.77 22.11 -12.44
N GLU A 329 22.64 21.24 -12.91
CA GLU A 329 23.70 20.61 -12.12
C GLU A 329 24.56 21.64 -11.36
N ARG A 330 24.85 22.78 -12.00
CA ARG A 330 25.63 23.86 -11.38
C ARG A 330 24.85 24.65 -10.32
N ARG A 331 23.54 24.48 -10.21
CA ARG A 331 22.67 25.26 -9.31
C ARG A 331 22.15 24.44 -8.15
N PHE A 332 21.97 23.14 -8.36
CA PHE A 332 21.54 22.22 -7.31
C PHE A 332 22.71 21.58 -6.58
N GLN A 333 22.52 21.35 -5.29
CA GLN A 333 23.45 20.60 -4.44
C GLN A 333 22.75 19.35 -3.92
N LYS A 334 23.34 18.19 -4.16
CA LYS A 334 22.81 16.90 -3.72
C LYS A 334 22.78 16.77 -2.20
N VAL A 335 21.68 16.30 -1.65
CA VAL A 335 21.52 15.80 -0.29
C VAL A 335 21.02 14.37 -0.42
N ALA A 336 21.86 13.41 -0.08
CA ALA A 336 21.47 12.00 -0.10
C ALA A 336 20.55 11.71 1.09
N VAL A 337 19.45 11.07 0.83
CA VAL A 337 18.47 10.61 1.83
C VAL A 337 18.43 9.09 1.76
N SER A 338 19.10 8.45 2.71
CA SER A 338 19.12 7.00 2.80
C SER A 338 17.88 6.47 3.53
N GLU A 339 17.57 5.22 3.27
CA GLU A 339 16.61 4.46 4.05
C GLU A 339 17.07 4.44 5.53
N PRO A 340 16.20 4.74 6.51
CA PRO A 340 16.52 4.62 7.92
C PRO A 340 16.67 3.14 8.30
N ASP A 341 17.43 2.85 9.33
CA ASP A 341 17.49 1.50 9.89
C ASP A 341 16.24 1.16 10.71
N VAL A 342 16.19 -0.08 11.22
CA VAL A 342 15.04 -0.57 12.01
C VAL A 342 14.90 0.22 13.31
N GLU A 343 16.00 0.56 13.98
CA GLU A 343 16.00 1.29 15.26
C GLU A 343 15.49 2.73 15.08
N ASP A 344 15.95 3.40 14.03
CA ASP A 344 15.48 4.73 13.65
C ASP A 344 13.98 4.68 13.28
N THR A 345 13.56 3.66 12.54
CA THR A 345 12.16 3.46 12.16
C THR A 345 11.27 3.26 13.38
N ILE A 346 11.68 2.45 14.36
CA ILE A 346 10.94 2.28 15.62
C ILE A 346 10.78 3.64 16.33
N SER A 347 11.84 4.45 16.35
CA SER A 347 11.80 5.79 16.95
C SER A 347 10.82 6.71 16.22
N ILE A 348 10.77 6.66 14.89
CA ILE A 348 9.81 7.39 14.06
C ILE A 348 8.39 6.94 14.38
N LEU A 349 8.13 5.64 14.39
CA LEU A 349 6.80 5.08 14.69
C LEU A 349 6.32 5.47 16.09
N ARG A 350 7.20 5.45 17.10
CA ARG A 350 6.89 5.91 18.46
C ARG A 350 6.49 7.38 18.50
N GLY A 351 7.12 8.20 17.69
CA GLY A 351 6.76 9.62 17.60
C GLY A 351 5.45 9.90 16.88
N LEU A 352 5.04 9.02 15.96
CA LEU A 352 3.77 9.13 15.25
C LEU A 352 2.61 8.46 15.99
N LYS A 353 2.91 7.59 16.96
CA LYS A 353 1.95 6.75 17.67
C LYS A 353 0.72 7.49 18.16
N GLU A 354 0.90 8.57 18.94
CA GLU A 354 -0.21 9.32 19.54
C GLU A 354 -1.18 9.87 18.48
N ARG A 355 -0.67 10.34 17.35
CA ARG A 355 -1.51 10.87 16.27
C ARG A 355 -2.33 9.78 15.58
N TYR A 356 -1.72 8.60 15.35
CA TYR A 356 -2.46 7.47 14.78
C TYR A 356 -3.50 6.93 15.76
N GLU A 357 -3.18 6.89 17.06
CA GLU A 357 -4.13 6.51 18.10
C GLU A 357 -5.34 7.45 18.16
N VAL A 358 -5.11 8.76 18.06
CA VAL A 358 -6.19 9.76 18.04
C VAL A 358 -7.00 9.69 16.74
N TYR A 359 -6.33 9.61 15.59
CA TYR A 359 -7.00 9.59 14.29
C TYR A 359 -7.91 8.36 14.09
N HIS A 360 -7.42 7.19 14.48
CA HIS A 360 -8.17 5.94 14.34
C HIS A 360 -9.04 5.62 15.56
N GLY A 361 -8.81 6.25 16.70
CA GLY A 361 -9.50 5.94 17.95
C GLY A 361 -9.16 4.58 18.53
N VAL A 362 -7.94 4.09 18.31
CA VAL A 362 -7.42 2.80 18.76
C VAL A 362 -6.18 2.99 19.62
N ARG A 363 -5.77 1.98 20.36
CA ARG A 363 -4.52 1.97 21.11
C ARG A 363 -3.48 1.12 20.38
N ILE A 364 -2.23 1.59 20.32
CA ILE A 364 -1.13 0.86 19.67
C ILE A 364 -0.14 0.41 20.74
N GLN A 365 0.14 -0.87 20.84
CA GLN A 365 1.18 -1.37 21.74
C GLN A 365 2.57 -1.10 21.16
N ASP A 366 3.56 -0.87 22.04
CA ASP A 366 4.95 -0.63 21.61
C ASP A 366 5.51 -1.82 20.82
N ARG A 367 5.15 -3.05 21.23
CA ARG A 367 5.53 -4.27 20.49
C ARG A 367 4.99 -4.32 19.07
N ALA A 368 3.81 -3.72 18.81
CA ALA A 368 3.28 -3.61 17.46
C ALA A 368 4.15 -2.70 16.58
N LEU A 369 4.66 -1.59 17.12
CA LEU A 369 5.57 -0.69 16.41
C LEU A 369 6.90 -1.37 16.11
N VAL A 370 7.45 -2.11 17.08
CA VAL A 370 8.65 -2.91 16.89
C VAL A 370 8.42 -3.97 15.80
N ALA A 371 7.31 -4.72 15.90
CA ALA A 371 6.95 -5.71 14.91
C ALA A 371 6.76 -5.10 13.51
N ALA A 372 6.12 -3.93 13.42
CA ALA A 372 5.93 -3.25 12.12
C ALA A 372 7.27 -2.89 11.46
N ALA A 373 8.24 -2.38 12.22
CA ALA A 373 9.57 -2.07 11.70
C ALA A 373 10.34 -3.34 11.29
N GLU A 374 10.43 -4.34 12.18
CA GLU A 374 11.19 -5.57 11.94
C GLU A 374 10.59 -6.44 10.83
N LEU A 375 9.26 -6.63 10.86
CA LEU A 375 8.58 -7.48 9.89
C LEU A 375 8.53 -6.83 8.51
N SER A 376 8.33 -5.50 8.44
CA SER A 376 8.37 -4.81 7.15
C SER A 376 9.77 -4.84 6.53
N ASP A 377 10.82 -4.62 7.32
CA ASP A 377 12.19 -4.69 6.83
C ASP A 377 12.52 -6.08 6.28
N ARG A 378 12.11 -7.12 7.02
CA ARG A 378 12.41 -8.50 6.69
C ARG A 378 11.56 -9.06 5.54
N TYR A 379 10.26 -8.73 5.48
CA TYR A 379 9.30 -9.40 4.59
C TYR A 379 8.81 -8.56 3.42
N ILE A 380 8.90 -7.23 3.48
CA ILE A 380 8.47 -6.33 2.41
C ILE A 380 9.71 -5.73 1.75
N THR A 381 10.10 -6.33 0.61
CA THR A 381 11.35 -6.01 -0.09
C THR A 381 11.19 -5.03 -1.27
N ASP A 382 9.96 -4.75 -1.67
CA ASP A 382 9.63 -3.87 -2.80
C ASP A 382 9.37 -2.41 -2.40
N ARG A 383 9.41 -2.11 -1.09
CA ARG A 383 9.23 -0.79 -0.49
C ARG A 383 10.33 -0.50 0.52
N PHE A 384 10.47 0.76 0.91
CA PHE A 384 11.51 1.24 1.80
C PHE A 384 10.96 1.69 3.16
N LEU A 385 11.79 1.60 4.20
CA LEU A 385 11.53 2.21 5.49
C LEU A 385 11.64 3.75 5.40
N PRO A 386 10.90 4.52 6.20
CA PRO A 386 9.91 4.07 7.19
C PRO A 386 8.51 3.83 6.62
N ASP A 387 8.25 4.17 5.37
CA ASP A 387 6.93 4.21 4.73
C ASP A 387 6.19 2.87 4.85
N LYS A 388 6.86 1.75 4.49
CA LYS A 388 6.27 0.40 4.60
C LYS A 388 5.87 0.03 6.04
N ALA A 389 6.59 0.51 7.05
CA ALA A 389 6.27 0.25 8.46
C ALA A 389 5.11 1.15 8.94
N ILE A 390 5.08 2.40 8.51
CA ILE A 390 3.99 3.34 8.77
C ILE A 390 2.68 2.82 8.16
N ASP A 391 2.70 2.38 6.91
CA ASP A 391 1.55 1.81 6.22
C ASP A 391 0.99 0.58 6.95
N LEU A 392 1.86 -0.29 7.50
CA LEU A 392 1.43 -1.44 8.30
C LEU A 392 0.68 -1.01 9.55
N VAL A 393 1.20 -0.02 10.27
CA VAL A 393 0.56 0.51 11.48
C VAL A 393 -0.78 1.17 11.12
N ASP A 394 -0.80 1.98 10.08
CA ASP A 394 -2.03 2.65 9.61
C ASP A 394 -3.11 1.63 9.23
N GLN A 395 -2.76 0.62 8.45
CA GLN A 395 -3.70 -0.43 8.06
C GLN A 395 -4.16 -1.27 9.25
N ALA A 396 -3.29 -1.57 10.22
CA ALA A 396 -3.68 -2.28 11.43
C ALA A 396 -4.69 -1.48 12.26
N CYS A 397 -4.44 -0.19 12.44
CA CYS A 397 -5.36 0.72 13.09
C CYS A 397 -6.72 0.81 12.35
N ALA A 398 -6.68 0.91 11.03
CA ALA A 398 -7.89 0.96 10.20
C ALA A 398 -8.69 -0.34 10.27
N THR A 399 -8.02 -1.49 10.32
CA THR A 399 -8.65 -2.81 10.47
C THR A 399 -9.38 -2.91 11.81
N ILE A 400 -8.69 -2.62 12.91
CA ILE A 400 -9.29 -2.63 14.25
C ILE A 400 -10.46 -1.65 14.35
N ARG A 401 -10.32 -0.42 13.84
CA ARG A 401 -11.40 0.56 13.79
C ARG A 401 -12.62 0.04 13.03
N THR A 402 -12.40 -0.67 11.93
CA THR A 402 -13.48 -1.26 11.12
C THR A 402 -14.17 -2.40 11.89
N GLU A 403 -13.39 -3.23 12.58
CA GLU A 403 -13.91 -4.30 13.43
C GLU A 403 -14.73 -3.75 14.60
N MET A 404 -14.28 -2.67 15.25
CA MET A 404 -15.03 -1.96 16.30
C MET A 404 -16.38 -1.43 15.81
N GLY A 405 -16.43 -0.99 14.54
CA GLY A 405 -17.68 -0.53 13.90
C GLY A 405 -18.62 -1.67 13.49
N SER A 406 -18.11 -2.86 13.26
CA SER A 406 -18.86 -4.02 12.80
C SER A 406 -19.45 -4.83 13.98
N ASN A 407 -20.31 -5.78 13.65
CA ASN A 407 -20.77 -6.75 14.65
C ASN A 407 -19.71 -7.85 14.80
N PRO A 408 -19.35 -8.23 16.05
CA PRO A 408 -18.45 -9.35 16.29
C PRO A 408 -18.94 -10.64 15.60
N THR A 409 -18.00 -11.49 15.19
CA THR A 409 -18.29 -12.73 14.43
C THR A 409 -19.29 -13.62 15.14
N GLU A 410 -19.22 -13.72 16.47
CA GLU A 410 -20.16 -14.50 17.28
C GLU A 410 -21.58 -13.97 17.20
N LEU A 411 -21.74 -12.63 17.30
CA LEU A 411 -23.05 -12.00 17.18
C LEU A 411 -23.60 -12.14 15.75
N ASP A 412 -22.75 -12.03 14.74
CA ASP A 412 -23.16 -12.20 13.34
C ASP A 412 -23.61 -13.65 13.05
N GLN A 413 -22.92 -14.65 13.57
CA GLN A 413 -23.33 -16.05 13.45
C GLN A 413 -24.70 -16.31 14.11
N VAL A 414 -24.93 -15.80 15.32
CA VAL A 414 -26.22 -15.91 16.00
C VAL A 414 -27.30 -15.16 15.23
N ASN A 415 -27.01 -13.98 14.72
CA ASN A 415 -27.94 -13.20 13.88
C ASN A 415 -28.36 -13.99 12.63
N ARG A 416 -27.40 -14.60 11.93
CA ARG A 416 -27.68 -15.45 10.75
C ARG A 416 -28.51 -16.67 11.12
N ARG A 417 -28.19 -17.31 12.26
CA ARG A 417 -28.95 -18.46 12.74
C ARG A 417 -30.40 -18.09 13.09
N VAL A 418 -30.60 -16.99 13.82
CA VAL A 418 -31.93 -16.45 14.13
C VAL A 418 -32.70 -16.17 12.84
N MET A 419 -32.10 -15.53 11.86
CA MET A 419 -32.73 -15.25 10.57
C MET A 419 -33.13 -16.53 9.83
N GLN A 420 -32.26 -17.55 9.82
CA GLN A 420 -32.58 -18.85 9.20
C GLN A 420 -33.80 -19.51 9.87
N LEU A 421 -33.80 -19.52 11.22
CA LEU A 421 -34.91 -20.10 11.99
C LEU A 421 -36.22 -19.31 11.80
N GLU A 422 -36.18 -17.99 11.68
CA GLU A 422 -37.34 -17.15 11.39
C GLU A 422 -37.91 -17.42 9.98
N ILE A 423 -37.06 -17.64 8.99
CA ILE A 423 -37.48 -18.03 7.65
C ILE A 423 -38.15 -19.42 7.67
N GLU A 424 -37.54 -20.39 8.37
CA GLU A 424 -38.10 -21.72 8.52
C GLU A 424 -39.44 -21.69 9.28
N GLU A 425 -39.55 -20.91 10.36
CA GLU A 425 -40.78 -20.69 11.11
C GLU A 425 -41.91 -20.13 10.21
N SER A 426 -41.57 -19.12 9.40
CA SER A 426 -42.54 -18.52 8.47
C SER A 426 -43.03 -19.51 7.42
N ALA A 427 -42.14 -20.38 6.94
CA ALA A 427 -42.52 -21.45 5.98
C ALA A 427 -43.44 -22.49 6.64
N LEU A 428 -43.07 -23.00 7.83
CA LEU A 428 -43.83 -24.05 8.54
C LEU A 428 -45.17 -23.58 9.09
N LYS A 429 -45.33 -22.30 9.40
CA LYS A 429 -46.62 -21.71 9.81
C LYS A 429 -47.75 -21.88 8.79
N ASN A 430 -47.37 -21.99 7.52
CA ASN A 430 -48.34 -22.13 6.43
C ASN A 430 -48.71 -23.62 6.12
N GLU A 431 -48.06 -24.58 6.80
CA GLU A 431 -48.28 -26.00 6.61
C GLU A 431 -49.24 -26.57 7.69
N SER A 432 -50.07 -27.57 7.32
CA SER A 432 -51.13 -28.07 8.18
C SER A 432 -50.92 -29.51 8.66
N ASP A 433 -49.91 -30.21 8.21
CA ASP A 433 -49.62 -31.59 8.56
C ASP A 433 -49.03 -31.72 9.98
N ASN A 434 -49.11 -32.93 10.56
CA ASN A 434 -48.71 -33.17 11.95
C ASN A 434 -47.18 -33.10 12.15
N ALA A 435 -46.40 -33.49 11.14
CA ALA A 435 -44.94 -33.44 11.21
C ALA A 435 -44.43 -31.98 11.22
N SER A 436 -44.99 -31.12 10.33
CA SER A 436 -44.67 -29.70 10.31
C SER A 436 -45.06 -28.97 11.60
N LYS A 437 -46.14 -29.35 12.25
CA LYS A 437 -46.54 -28.79 13.55
C LYS A 437 -45.58 -29.16 14.67
N GLN A 438 -45.12 -30.42 14.70
CA GLN A 438 -44.15 -30.87 15.71
C GLN A 438 -42.79 -30.13 15.49
N ARG A 439 -42.33 -30.07 14.25
CA ARG A 439 -41.11 -29.35 13.90
C ARG A 439 -41.23 -27.86 14.23
N LEU A 440 -42.38 -27.24 14.02
CA LEU A 440 -42.63 -25.84 14.36
C LEU A 440 -42.49 -25.59 15.88
N GLN A 441 -42.96 -26.51 16.71
CA GLN A 441 -42.83 -26.38 18.17
C GLN A 441 -41.37 -26.48 18.62
N GLU A 442 -40.61 -27.44 18.11
CA GLU A 442 -39.19 -27.60 18.38
C GLU A 442 -38.39 -26.36 17.92
N LEU A 443 -38.70 -25.85 16.71
CA LEU A 443 -38.08 -24.68 16.12
C LEU A 443 -38.37 -23.41 16.93
N GLN A 444 -39.59 -23.26 17.47
CA GLN A 444 -39.91 -22.11 18.31
C GLN A 444 -39.13 -22.13 19.65
N GLU A 445 -38.85 -23.28 20.23
CA GLU A 445 -37.98 -23.40 21.41
C GLU A 445 -36.54 -23.05 21.06
N GLU A 446 -36.01 -23.56 19.93
CA GLU A 446 -34.68 -23.24 19.42
C GLU A 446 -34.56 -21.74 19.13
N LEU A 447 -35.52 -21.15 18.43
CA LEU A 447 -35.58 -19.74 18.12
C LEU A 447 -35.61 -18.86 19.39
N ALA A 448 -36.38 -19.25 20.41
CA ALA A 448 -36.44 -18.53 21.66
C ALA A 448 -35.09 -18.55 22.40
N ASN A 449 -34.37 -19.67 22.35
CA ASN A 449 -33.05 -19.80 22.96
C ASN A 449 -31.99 -18.98 22.20
N GLU A 450 -32.00 -19.04 20.87
CA GLU A 450 -31.05 -18.24 20.07
C GLU A 450 -31.33 -16.74 20.18
N LYS A 451 -32.61 -16.30 20.26
CA LYS A 451 -32.97 -14.91 20.55
C LYS A 451 -32.52 -14.42 21.93
N LYS A 452 -32.53 -15.30 22.95
CA LYS A 452 -31.97 -14.93 24.25
C LYS A 452 -30.45 -14.75 24.18
N LYS A 453 -29.75 -15.64 23.49
CA LYS A 453 -28.30 -15.50 23.24
C LYS A 453 -28.00 -14.20 22.47
N GLN A 454 -28.76 -13.95 21.41
CA GLN A 454 -28.63 -12.72 20.61
C GLN A 454 -28.77 -11.45 21.49
N ALA A 455 -29.84 -11.38 22.31
CA ALA A 455 -30.07 -10.23 23.18
C ALA A 455 -28.96 -10.04 24.23
N ALA A 456 -28.45 -11.16 24.81
CA ALA A 456 -27.36 -11.10 25.76
C ALA A 456 -26.03 -10.61 25.10
N LEU A 457 -25.68 -11.14 23.94
CA LEU A 457 -24.50 -10.73 23.19
C LEU A 457 -24.62 -9.29 22.70
N GLN A 458 -25.78 -8.89 22.20
CA GLN A 458 -26.04 -7.52 21.74
C GLN A 458 -25.89 -6.51 22.88
N SER A 459 -26.47 -6.76 24.06
CA SER A 459 -26.33 -5.89 25.22
C SER A 459 -24.87 -5.78 25.69
N ARG A 460 -24.10 -6.86 25.61
CA ARG A 460 -22.67 -6.86 25.92
C ARG A 460 -21.89 -6.00 24.93
N VAL A 461 -22.12 -6.18 23.63
CA VAL A 461 -21.48 -5.39 22.55
C VAL A 461 -21.81 -3.90 22.69
N GLU A 462 -23.08 -3.55 22.98
CA GLU A 462 -23.49 -2.17 23.18
C GLU A 462 -22.78 -1.54 24.39
N SER A 463 -22.68 -2.27 25.51
CA SER A 463 -21.97 -1.80 26.71
C SER A 463 -20.46 -1.60 26.45
N GLU A 464 -19.82 -2.52 25.71
CA GLU A 464 -18.41 -2.40 25.33
C GLU A 464 -18.20 -1.17 24.39
N LYS A 465 -19.09 -0.98 23.40
CA LYS A 465 -19.04 0.19 22.48
C LYS A 465 -19.18 1.52 23.22
N GLU A 466 -20.06 1.60 24.21
CA GLU A 466 -20.26 2.82 25.00
C GLU A 466 -19.02 3.15 25.85
N LYS A 467 -18.39 2.17 26.46
CA LYS A 467 -17.13 2.35 27.20
C LYS A 467 -16.00 2.82 26.29
N ILE A 468 -15.85 2.21 25.11
CA ILE A 468 -14.84 2.59 24.11
C ILE A 468 -15.08 4.03 23.62
N ALA A 469 -16.32 4.41 23.35
CA ALA A 469 -16.66 5.76 22.92
C ALA A 469 -16.28 6.82 23.99
N ASN A 470 -16.51 6.52 25.26
CA ASN A 470 -16.10 7.40 26.36
C ASN A 470 -14.56 7.54 26.45
N LEU A 471 -13.80 6.45 26.25
CA LEU A 471 -12.34 6.49 26.21
C LEU A 471 -11.84 7.35 25.03
N GLN A 472 -12.43 7.19 23.85
CA GLN A 472 -12.08 7.97 22.65
C GLN A 472 -12.35 9.47 22.86
N GLU A 473 -13.49 9.83 23.46
CA GLU A 473 -13.82 11.23 23.76
C GLU A 473 -12.77 11.87 24.70
N LYS A 474 -12.35 11.12 25.75
CA LYS A 474 -11.34 11.61 26.69
C LYS A 474 -9.96 11.76 26.05
N ARG A 475 -9.57 10.85 25.17
CA ARG A 475 -8.31 10.94 24.40
C ARG A 475 -8.32 12.17 23.47
N ALA A 476 -9.44 12.41 22.77
CA ALA A 476 -9.59 13.59 21.92
C ALA A 476 -9.51 14.91 22.73
N GLN A 477 -10.16 14.99 23.90
CA GLN A 477 -10.06 16.13 24.80
C GLN A 477 -8.64 16.39 25.30
N LEU A 478 -7.87 15.31 25.57
CA LEU A 478 -6.48 15.41 25.98
C LEU A 478 -5.60 15.97 24.86
N ASP A 479 -5.79 15.49 23.63
CA ASP A 479 -5.03 15.95 22.46
C ASP A 479 -5.33 17.43 22.15
N GLU A 480 -6.61 17.83 22.17
CA GLU A 480 -7.00 19.23 22.00
C GLU A 480 -6.36 20.14 23.08
N SER A 481 -6.30 19.64 24.33
CA SER A 481 -5.67 20.38 25.43
C SER A 481 -4.14 20.48 25.26
N ARG A 482 -3.47 19.46 24.70
CA ARG A 482 -2.03 19.49 24.39
C ARG A 482 -1.71 20.42 23.24
N GLN A 483 -2.54 20.44 22.18
CA GLN A 483 -2.42 21.42 21.09
C GLN A 483 -2.62 22.85 21.60
N ALA A 484 -3.64 23.07 22.43
CA ALA A 484 -3.87 24.39 23.05
C ALA A 484 -2.72 24.83 23.96
N LEU A 485 -2.00 23.89 24.60
CA LEU A 485 -0.79 24.19 25.37
C LEU A 485 0.38 24.64 24.45
N GLU A 486 0.62 23.94 23.35
CA GLU A 486 1.63 24.32 22.35
C GLU A 486 1.34 25.72 21.77
N ASP A 487 0.10 25.99 21.42
CA ASP A 487 -0.34 27.30 20.95
C ASP A 487 -0.12 28.40 22.01
N ALA A 488 -0.47 28.12 23.26
CA ALA A 488 -0.28 29.07 24.35
C ALA A 488 1.21 29.36 24.61
N GLN A 489 2.07 28.34 24.50
CA GLN A 489 3.54 28.50 24.63
C GLN A 489 4.11 29.30 23.45
N THR A 490 3.68 29.01 22.23
CA THR A 490 4.14 29.70 21.01
C THR A 490 3.75 31.19 21.03
N ASN A 491 2.54 31.48 21.52
CA ASN A 491 2.00 32.84 21.63
C ASN A 491 2.43 33.56 22.93
N ASN A 492 3.36 32.98 23.74
CA ASN A 492 3.81 33.52 25.03
C ASN A 492 2.67 33.79 26.02
N ASN A 493 1.57 33.07 25.95
CA ASN A 493 0.48 33.16 26.93
C ASN A 493 0.75 32.22 28.12
N LEU A 494 1.64 32.68 29.01
CA LEU A 494 2.15 31.87 30.13
C LEU A 494 1.06 31.46 31.13
N GLU A 495 -0.01 32.28 31.27
CA GLU A 495 -1.10 31.99 32.19
C GLU A 495 -1.92 30.79 31.69
N LYS A 496 -2.35 30.81 30.42
CA LYS A 496 -3.09 29.70 29.82
C LYS A 496 -2.23 28.45 29.71
N ALA A 497 -0.94 28.61 29.38
CA ALA A 497 0.01 27.48 29.33
C ALA A 497 0.17 26.80 30.72
N ALA A 498 0.23 27.59 31.80
CA ALA A 498 0.34 27.05 33.17
C ALA A 498 -0.97 26.35 33.60
N GLU A 499 -2.14 26.89 33.26
CA GLU A 499 -3.44 26.27 33.55
C GLU A 499 -3.59 24.92 32.85
N LEU A 500 -3.24 24.85 31.58
CA LEU A 500 -3.27 23.61 30.81
C LEU A 500 -2.25 22.60 31.32
N GLN A 501 -1.02 23.00 31.51
CA GLN A 501 0.10 22.11 31.87
C GLN A 501 -0.01 21.54 33.28
N TYR A 502 -0.48 22.31 34.26
CA TYR A 502 -0.52 21.90 35.67
C TYR A 502 -1.92 21.61 36.19
N GLY A 503 -2.97 21.97 35.44
CA GLY A 503 -4.38 21.78 35.81
C GLY A 503 -5.06 20.75 34.90
N THR A 504 -5.41 21.16 33.68
CA THR A 504 -6.33 20.41 32.79
C THR A 504 -5.72 19.08 32.30
N ILE A 505 -4.49 19.11 31.78
CA ILE A 505 -3.83 17.91 31.20
C ILE A 505 -3.63 16.83 32.26
N PRO A 506 -3.04 17.09 33.44
CA PRO A 506 -2.87 16.06 34.45
C PRO A 506 -4.18 15.48 34.98
N GLN A 507 -5.25 16.27 34.99
CA GLN A 507 -6.56 15.79 35.38
C GLN A 507 -7.16 14.84 34.34
N LEU A 508 -7.09 15.19 33.04
CA LEU A 508 -7.56 14.35 31.94
C LEU A 508 -6.74 13.04 31.86
N GLU A 509 -5.42 13.12 32.06
CA GLU A 509 -4.56 11.94 32.11
C GLU A 509 -4.91 10.99 33.26
N LYS A 510 -5.30 11.55 34.42
CA LYS A 510 -5.74 10.75 35.57
C LYS A 510 -7.11 10.10 35.28
N GLU A 511 -8.06 10.86 34.78
CA GLU A 511 -9.38 10.35 34.40
C GLU A 511 -9.27 9.25 33.34
N LEU A 512 -8.40 9.43 32.35
CA LEU A 512 -8.14 8.45 31.31
C LEU A 512 -7.55 7.16 31.88
N ARG A 513 -6.55 7.25 32.76
CA ARG A 513 -5.98 6.08 33.44
C ARG A 513 -7.00 5.34 34.28
N GLU A 514 -7.81 6.04 35.04
CA GLU A 514 -8.87 5.43 35.86
C GLU A 514 -9.92 4.71 34.98
N LEU A 515 -10.23 5.23 33.83
CA LEU A 515 -11.11 4.57 32.86
C LEU A 515 -10.45 3.35 32.22
N GLU A 516 -9.16 3.46 31.85
CA GLU A 516 -8.37 2.35 31.29
C GLU A 516 -8.18 1.21 32.30
N ASP A 517 -7.85 1.53 33.55
CA ASP A 517 -7.70 0.55 34.63
C ASP A 517 -9.03 -0.15 34.95
N ASN A 518 -10.12 0.59 35.07
CA ASN A 518 -11.46 0.02 35.28
C ASN A 518 -11.89 -0.86 34.11
N PHE A 519 -11.50 -0.50 32.87
CA PHE A 519 -11.78 -1.30 31.67
C PHE A 519 -10.93 -2.57 31.59
N GLN A 520 -9.73 -2.59 32.24
CA GLN A 520 -8.88 -3.77 32.35
C GLN A 520 -9.25 -4.68 33.54
N ASP A 521 -9.65 -4.11 34.70
CA ASP A 521 -9.92 -4.87 35.92
C ASP A 521 -11.27 -5.60 35.91
N GLU A 522 -12.28 -5.10 35.18
CA GLU A 522 -13.61 -5.73 35.12
C GLU A 522 -13.65 -7.07 34.39
N GLN A 523 -12.61 -7.41 33.61
CA GLN A 523 -12.56 -8.64 32.81
C GLN A 523 -11.14 -9.20 32.82
N GLY A 524 -10.94 -10.31 33.56
CA GLY A 524 -9.68 -11.04 33.53
C GLY A 524 -9.28 -11.43 32.09
N GLU A 525 -7.98 -11.62 31.90
CA GLU A 525 -7.27 -11.97 30.64
C GLU A 525 -7.97 -11.65 29.31
N ASP A 526 -7.26 -11.02 28.41
CA ASP A 526 -7.64 -10.47 27.09
C ASP A 526 -8.49 -11.40 26.16
N THR A 527 -8.69 -12.65 26.55
CA THR A 527 -9.35 -13.71 25.77
C THR A 527 -10.88 -13.63 25.74
N ASP A 528 -11.52 -12.78 26.55
CA ASP A 528 -13.00 -12.74 26.65
C ASP A 528 -13.67 -11.47 26.10
N ARG A 529 -12.90 -10.58 25.42
CA ARG A 529 -13.44 -9.36 24.81
C ARG A 529 -14.05 -9.65 23.46
N MET A 530 -15.24 -9.09 23.22
CA MET A 530 -15.90 -9.18 21.91
C MET A 530 -15.40 -8.15 20.91
N ILE A 531 -14.91 -6.99 21.39
CA ILE A 531 -14.40 -5.89 20.56
C ILE A 531 -12.94 -5.65 20.94
N ARG A 532 -12.05 -5.76 19.94
CA ARG A 532 -10.64 -5.42 20.08
C ARG A 532 -10.47 -3.92 19.84
N GLU A 533 -9.74 -3.23 20.70
CA GLU A 533 -9.40 -1.79 20.55
C GLU A 533 -7.88 -1.55 20.47
N VAL A 534 -7.10 -2.60 20.61
CA VAL A 534 -5.65 -2.53 20.75
C VAL A 534 -4.99 -3.20 19.55
N VAL A 535 -4.09 -2.48 18.91
CA VAL A 535 -3.22 -3.02 17.87
C VAL A 535 -2.02 -3.69 18.54
N THR A 536 -1.83 -4.98 18.25
CA THR A 536 -0.72 -5.80 18.77
C THR A 536 0.20 -6.25 17.62
N ASP A 537 1.24 -6.96 17.94
CA ASP A 537 2.14 -7.61 16.97
C ASP A 537 1.43 -8.68 16.13
N GLU A 538 0.33 -9.27 16.62
CA GLU A 538 -0.46 -10.25 15.87
C GLU A 538 -1.16 -9.61 14.66
N GLU A 539 -1.83 -8.46 14.86
CA GLU A 539 -2.49 -7.75 13.77
C GLU A 539 -1.48 -7.28 12.71
N ILE A 540 -0.33 -6.79 13.14
CA ILE A 540 0.77 -6.45 12.22
C ILE A 540 1.21 -7.69 11.43
N GLY A 541 1.39 -8.84 12.11
CA GLY A 541 1.74 -10.12 11.49
C GLY A 541 0.70 -10.57 10.46
N ASP A 542 -0.59 -10.42 10.78
CA ASP A 542 -1.68 -10.78 9.87
C ASP A 542 -1.68 -9.92 8.60
N ILE A 543 -1.42 -8.62 8.72
CA ILE A 543 -1.34 -7.72 7.56
C ILE A 543 -0.12 -8.05 6.70
N VAL A 544 1.04 -8.28 7.32
CA VAL A 544 2.23 -8.71 6.58
C VAL A 544 1.94 -10.02 5.86
N SER A 545 1.22 -10.95 6.50
CA SER A 545 0.79 -12.21 5.88
C SER A 545 -0.12 -11.99 4.67
N GLN A 546 -1.06 -11.05 4.76
CA GLN A 546 -1.94 -10.69 3.64
C GLN A 546 -1.17 -10.07 2.46
N TRP A 547 -0.21 -9.19 2.73
CA TRP A 547 0.54 -8.50 1.68
C TRP A 547 1.57 -9.41 0.99
N THR A 548 2.24 -10.25 1.78
CA THR A 548 3.33 -11.08 1.29
C THR A 548 2.90 -12.49 0.91
N GLY A 549 1.72 -12.93 1.37
CA GLY A 549 1.26 -14.31 1.25
C GLY A 549 1.98 -15.27 2.20
N ILE A 550 2.76 -14.77 3.17
CA ILE A 550 3.51 -15.56 4.14
C ILE A 550 2.76 -15.54 5.46
N PRO A 551 2.42 -16.68 6.07
CA PRO A 551 1.70 -16.72 7.34
C PRO A 551 2.59 -16.32 8.51
N VAL A 552 2.80 -15.01 8.67
CA VAL A 552 3.69 -14.41 9.69
C VAL A 552 3.10 -14.53 11.09
N SER A 553 1.77 -14.49 11.24
CA SER A 553 1.09 -14.55 12.54
C SER A 553 1.28 -15.86 13.31
N LYS A 554 1.66 -16.95 12.62
CA LYS A 554 1.96 -18.24 13.25
C LYS A 554 3.44 -18.45 13.58
N LEU A 555 4.29 -17.45 13.34
CA LEU A 555 5.74 -17.60 13.26
C LEU A 555 6.49 -17.49 14.60
N VAL A 556 5.91 -16.97 15.68
CA VAL A 556 6.72 -16.59 16.85
C VAL A 556 6.95 -17.76 17.85
N GLU A 557 6.00 -18.64 18.10
CA GLU A 557 6.22 -19.78 19.01
C GLU A 557 6.22 -21.14 18.30
N THR A 558 5.28 -21.37 17.39
CA THR A 558 5.15 -22.61 16.63
C THR A 558 6.25 -22.85 15.60
N GLU A 559 6.92 -21.81 15.09
CA GLU A 559 8.02 -21.97 14.12
C GLU A 559 9.26 -22.60 14.77
N ARG A 560 9.59 -22.20 15.99
CA ARG A 560 10.73 -22.85 16.70
C ARG A 560 10.49 -24.33 16.89
N GLU A 561 9.29 -24.72 17.29
CA GLU A 561 8.91 -26.14 17.44
C GLU A 561 8.87 -26.85 16.07
N LYS A 562 8.27 -26.24 15.04
CA LYS A 562 8.28 -26.78 13.67
C LYS A 562 9.69 -26.98 13.13
N LEU A 563 10.60 -26.03 13.36
CA LEU A 563 11.98 -26.13 12.94
C LEU A 563 12.75 -27.22 13.67
N LEU A 564 12.52 -27.39 14.98
CA LEU A 564 13.12 -28.46 15.77
C LEU A 564 12.67 -29.84 15.32
N HIS A 565 11.43 -29.97 14.81
CA HIS A 565 10.84 -31.20 14.29
C HIS A 565 10.79 -31.26 12.75
N LEU A 566 11.57 -30.41 12.07
CA LEU A 566 11.53 -30.31 10.61
C LEU A 566 11.86 -31.64 9.94
N SER A 567 12.88 -32.36 10.44
CA SER A 567 13.23 -33.69 9.94
C SER A 567 12.04 -34.65 10.02
N ASP A 568 11.36 -34.75 11.17
CA ASP A 568 10.19 -35.62 11.36
C ASP A 568 9.03 -35.26 10.42
N ILE A 569 8.82 -33.95 10.18
CA ILE A 569 7.77 -33.48 9.28
C ILE A 569 8.09 -33.86 7.84
N LEU A 570 9.34 -33.74 7.42
CA LEU A 570 9.77 -34.10 6.08
C LEU A 570 9.71 -35.60 5.84
N HIS A 571 10.03 -36.44 6.85
CA HIS A 571 9.91 -37.90 6.78
C HIS A 571 8.47 -38.39 6.63
N LYS A 572 7.48 -37.62 7.09
CA LYS A 572 6.06 -37.95 6.82
C LYS A 572 5.77 -38.00 5.31
N ARG A 573 6.51 -37.27 4.47
CA ARG A 573 6.29 -37.21 3.02
C ARG A 573 7.38 -37.93 2.22
N VAL A 574 8.64 -37.80 2.60
CA VAL A 574 9.77 -38.41 1.91
C VAL A 574 10.09 -39.75 2.56
N VAL A 575 10.24 -40.79 1.77
CA VAL A 575 10.50 -42.16 2.25
C VAL A 575 11.94 -42.56 1.93
N GLY A 576 12.61 -43.19 2.88
CA GLY A 576 13.85 -43.86 2.70
C GLY A 576 15.10 -43.03 2.38
N GLN A 577 15.04 -41.70 2.69
CA GLN A 577 16.13 -40.75 2.44
C GLN A 577 16.63 -40.07 3.70
N ASP A 578 16.80 -40.80 4.81
CA ASP A 578 16.99 -40.23 6.17
C ASP A 578 18.19 -39.26 6.21
N LYS A 579 19.38 -39.66 5.70
CA LYS A 579 20.56 -38.78 5.67
C LYS A 579 20.35 -37.51 4.84
N SER A 580 19.61 -37.62 3.75
CA SER A 580 19.35 -36.49 2.84
C SER A 580 18.39 -35.49 3.52
N VAL A 581 17.38 -35.97 4.23
CA VAL A 581 16.42 -35.16 4.96
C VAL A 581 17.09 -34.46 6.13
N ASP A 582 17.91 -35.20 6.92
CA ASP A 582 18.63 -34.62 8.06
C ASP A 582 19.62 -33.51 7.64
N LEU A 583 20.42 -33.72 6.60
CA LEU A 583 21.36 -32.72 6.10
C LEU A 583 20.66 -31.42 5.69
N VAL A 584 19.54 -31.55 5.00
CA VAL A 584 18.75 -30.38 4.57
C VAL A 584 18.10 -29.70 5.77
N SER A 585 17.54 -30.47 6.70
CA SER A 585 16.91 -29.93 7.92
C SER A 585 17.92 -29.17 8.78
N ASP A 586 19.10 -29.74 9.01
CA ASP A 586 20.18 -29.10 9.80
C ASP A 586 20.66 -27.79 9.16
N ALA A 587 20.80 -27.75 7.83
CA ALA A 587 21.22 -26.55 7.14
C ALA A 587 20.17 -25.42 7.25
N VAL A 588 18.88 -25.77 7.15
CA VAL A 588 17.78 -24.82 7.33
C VAL A 588 17.72 -24.30 8.79
N VAL A 589 17.89 -25.19 9.77
CA VAL A 589 17.93 -24.80 11.20
C VAL A 589 19.10 -23.86 11.47
N ARG A 590 20.30 -24.15 10.94
CA ARG A 590 21.47 -23.25 11.08
C ARG A 590 21.18 -21.85 10.49
N ALA A 591 20.55 -21.76 9.34
CA ALA A 591 20.25 -20.49 8.70
C ALA A 591 19.20 -19.70 9.47
N ARG A 592 18.15 -20.37 9.96
CA ARG A 592 17.09 -19.74 10.75
C ARG A 592 17.53 -19.35 12.16
N ALA A 593 18.52 -20.01 12.71
CA ALA A 593 19.14 -19.62 13.99
C ALA A 593 20.05 -18.39 13.89
N GLY A 594 20.21 -17.80 12.68
CA GLY A 594 21.04 -16.60 12.47
C GLY A 594 22.55 -16.85 12.53
N ILE A 595 22.99 -18.13 12.44
CA ILE A 595 24.43 -18.48 12.50
C ILE A 595 25.09 -18.38 11.12
N LYS A 596 24.28 -18.43 10.05
CA LYS A 596 24.71 -18.32 8.64
C LYS A 596 24.90 -16.85 8.24
N ASP A 597 25.74 -16.60 7.24
CA ASP A 597 25.92 -15.29 6.60
C ASP A 597 24.55 -14.74 6.10
N PRO A 598 24.10 -13.59 6.61
CA PRO A 598 22.81 -13.02 6.27
C PRO A 598 22.70 -12.56 4.80
N ASN A 599 23.83 -12.45 4.10
CA ASN A 599 23.86 -12.06 2.69
C ASN A 599 23.69 -13.22 1.71
N ARG A 600 23.53 -14.44 2.18
CA ARG A 600 23.38 -15.64 1.36
C ARG A 600 21.96 -16.21 1.46
N PRO A 601 21.48 -16.98 0.45
CA PRO A 601 20.21 -17.70 0.53
C PRO A 601 20.10 -18.57 1.78
N ILE A 602 18.86 -18.83 2.28
CA ILE A 602 18.61 -19.69 3.45
C ILE A 602 19.30 -21.04 3.30
N GLY A 603 19.22 -21.66 2.12
CA GLY A 603 19.87 -22.93 1.80
C GLY A 603 20.22 -23.02 0.33
N SER A 604 21.33 -23.66 0.03
CA SER A 604 21.78 -23.96 -1.33
C SER A 604 22.24 -25.42 -1.43
N PHE A 605 21.49 -26.23 -2.15
CA PHE A 605 21.69 -27.69 -2.18
C PHE A 605 21.85 -28.24 -3.61
N LEU A 606 22.70 -29.20 -3.76
CA LEU A 606 22.80 -30.00 -4.98
C LEU A 606 22.33 -31.44 -4.69
N PHE A 607 21.17 -31.82 -5.23
CA PHE A 607 20.56 -33.13 -5.04
C PHE A 607 21.01 -34.08 -6.17
N LEU A 608 21.73 -35.11 -5.80
CA LEU A 608 22.27 -36.12 -6.74
C LEU A 608 21.60 -37.46 -6.53
N GLY A 609 21.29 -38.15 -7.59
CA GLY A 609 20.75 -39.52 -7.51
C GLY A 609 19.88 -39.89 -8.70
N PRO A 610 19.43 -41.15 -8.76
CA PRO A 610 18.59 -41.66 -9.85
C PRO A 610 17.25 -40.90 -9.97
N THR A 611 16.56 -41.12 -11.06
CA THR A 611 15.23 -40.58 -11.27
C THR A 611 14.21 -41.27 -10.34
N GLY A 612 13.23 -40.49 -9.79
CA GLY A 612 12.13 -41.05 -9.00
C GLY A 612 12.47 -41.47 -7.57
N VAL A 613 13.61 -41.03 -6.99
CA VAL A 613 14.04 -41.34 -5.62
C VAL A 613 13.54 -40.32 -4.57
N GLY A 614 12.79 -39.28 -4.97
CA GLY A 614 12.21 -38.31 -4.03
C GLY A 614 12.84 -36.92 -4.04
N LYS A 615 13.80 -36.58 -4.93
CA LYS A 615 14.45 -35.26 -5.01
C LYS A 615 13.43 -34.09 -5.08
N THR A 616 12.50 -34.15 -6.02
CA THR A 616 11.45 -33.12 -6.19
C THR A 616 10.42 -33.14 -5.05
N GLU A 617 10.16 -34.31 -4.46
CA GLU A 617 9.22 -34.43 -3.32
C GLU A 617 9.79 -33.78 -2.06
N LEU A 618 11.11 -33.91 -1.82
CA LEU A 618 11.75 -33.18 -0.72
C LEU A 618 11.67 -31.66 -0.91
N ALA A 619 11.89 -31.16 -2.13
CA ALA A 619 11.73 -29.73 -2.44
C ALA A 619 10.30 -29.24 -2.19
N LYS A 620 9.28 -30.02 -2.59
CA LYS A 620 7.87 -29.71 -2.31
C LYS A 620 7.56 -29.74 -0.82
N SER A 621 8.08 -30.75 -0.11
CA SER A 621 7.89 -30.88 1.34
C SER A 621 8.50 -29.69 2.08
N LEU A 622 9.68 -29.22 1.67
CA LEU A 622 10.32 -28.03 2.22
C LEU A 622 9.47 -26.77 1.98
N ALA A 623 8.96 -26.58 0.76
CA ALA A 623 8.09 -25.46 0.46
C ALA A 623 6.81 -25.47 1.33
N ALA A 624 6.18 -26.64 1.45
CA ALA A 624 4.99 -26.80 2.28
C ALA A 624 5.28 -26.62 3.79
N SER A 625 6.45 -27.04 4.27
CA SER A 625 6.79 -26.95 5.71
C SER A 625 7.26 -25.58 6.14
N LEU A 626 8.02 -24.89 5.28
CA LEU A 626 8.64 -23.58 5.60
C LEU A 626 7.82 -22.39 5.15
N PHE A 627 7.00 -22.56 4.11
CA PHE A 627 6.21 -21.50 3.50
C PHE A 627 4.73 -21.88 3.39
N ASP A 628 4.29 -22.88 4.16
CA ASP A 628 2.92 -23.40 4.32
C ASP A 628 2.17 -23.74 3.00
N SER A 629 2.84 -23.74 1.85
CA SER A 629 2.24 -24.12 0.57
C SER A 629 3.27 -24.64 -0.44
N GLU A 630 2.91 -25.71 -1.14
CA GLU A 630 3.70 -26.19 -2.29
C GLU A 630 3.75 -25.18 -3.46
N LYS A 631 2.84 -24.19 -3.48
CA LYS A 631 2.80 -23.13 -4.50
C LYS A 631 4.00 -22.18 -4.41
N HIS A 632 4.63 -22.09 -3.23
CA HIS A 632 5.86 -21.34 -3.03
C HIS A 632 7.12 -22.05 -3.57
N MET A 633 6.95 -23.07 -4.43
CA MET A 633 8.05 -23.69 -5.17
C MET A 633 8.08 -23.17 -6.62
N ILE A 634 9.18 -22.48 -6.96
CA ILE A 634 9.47 -22.04 -8.32
C ILE A 634 10.29 -23.14 -9.00
N ARG A 635 9.70 -23.84 -9.97
CA ARG A 635 10.40 -24.89 -10.71
C ARG A 635 10.83 -24.40 -12.08
N ILE A 636 12.11 -24.55 -12.40
CA ILE A 636 12.71 -24.22 -13.68
C ILE A 636 13.45 -25.46 -14.21
N ASP A 637 13.03 -25.93 -15.38
CA ASP A 637 13.69 -27.05 -16.07
C ASP A 637 14.89 -26.54 -16.87
N MET A 638 16.07 -26.92 -16.47
CA MET A 638 17.33 -26.48 -17.09
C MET A 638 17.54 -27.01 -18.50
N SER A 639 16.77 -28.02 -18.94
CA SER A 639 16.78 -28.47 -20.33
C SER A 639 16.28 -27.40 -21.33
N GLU A 640 15.53 -26.41 -20.85
CA GLU A 640 15.10 -25.27 -21.66
C GLU A 640 16.20 -24.20 -21.81
N TYR A 641 17.30 -24.31 -21.07
CA TYR A 641 18.39 -23.32 -20.99
C TYR A 641 19.72 -23.85 -21.46
N MET A 642 19.67 -24.73 -22.46
CA MET A 642 20.85 -25.35 -23.09
C MET A 642 21.64 -24.38 -23.98
N GLU A 643 20.98 -23.36 -24.51
CA GLU A 643 21.57 -22.38 -25.40
C GLU A 643 21.94 -21.09 -24.69
N LYS A 644 22.98 -20.39 -25.14
CA LYS A 644 23.45 -19.13 -24.58
C LYS A 644 22.36 -18.06 -24.53
N HIS A 645 21.52 -17.97 -25.56
CA HIS A 645 20.43 -17.00 -25.64
C HIS A 645 19.31 -17.29 -24.64
N ALA A 646 19.16 -18.50 -24.17
CA ALA A 646 18.16 -18.85 -23.20
C ALA A 646 18.46 -18.27 -21.80
N VAL A 647 19.72 -17.96 -21.48
CA VAL A 647 20.11 -17.35 -20.19
C VAL A 647 19.45 -16.00 -19.99
N SER A 648 19.28 -15.20 -21.06
CA SER A 648 18.57 -13.93 -20.99
C SER A 648 17.09 -14.07 -20.60
N ARG A 649 16.48 -15.25 -20.76
CA ARG A 649 15.12 -15.51 -20.27
C ARG A 649 15.05 -15.64 -18.75
N LEU A 650 16.16 -16.01 -18.08
CA LEU A 650 16.21 -16.09 -16.61
C LEU A 650 16.24 -14.70 -15.96
N ILE A 651 17.04 -13.78 -16.53
CA ILE A 651 17.33 -12.46 -15.95
C ILE A 651 16.64 -11.30 -16.68
N GLY A 652 16.05 -11.58 -17.85
CA GLY A 652 15.44 -10.59 -18.74
C GLY A 652 16.30 -10.25 -19.96
N ALA A 653 15.67 -9.85 -21.06
CA ALA A 653 16.35 -9.45 -22.28
C ALA A 653 17.00 -8.05 -22.13
N PRO A 654 18.20 -7.84 -22.70
CA PRO A 654 18.83 -6.52 -22.70
C PRO A 654 17.98 -5.45 -23.40
N PRO A 655 18.20 -4.15 -23.12
CA PRO A 655 17.49 -3.06 -23.77
C PRO A 655 17.59 -3.15 -25.31
N GLY A 656 16.46 -3.01 -25.99
CA GLY A 656 16.37 -3.09 -27.46
C GLY A 656 16.07 -4.47 -28.04
N TYR A 657 15.96 -5.51 -27.22
CA TYR A 657 15.54 -6.85 -27.66
C TYR A 657 14.08 -7.13 -27.31
N ILE A 658 13.43 -7.97 -28.12
CA ILE A 658 12.05 -8.43 -27.88
C ILE A 658 11.99 -9.15 -26.53
N GLY A 659 10.99 -8.79 -25.68
CA GLY A 659 10.82 -9.36 -24.34
C GLY A 659 11.52 -8.59 -23.21
N HIS A 660 12.14 -7.42 -23.47
CA HIS A 660 12.74 -6.59 -22.43
C HIS A 660 11.71 -6.13 -21.37
N ASP A 661 10.48 -5.85 -21.78
CA ASP A 661 9.42 -5.38 -20.87
C ASP A 661 8.83 -6.50 -20.00
N GLU A 662 8.96 -7.76 -20.42
CA GLU A 662 8.40 -8.90 -19.68
C GLU A 662 9.23 -9.28 -18.44
N GLY A 663 10.51 -8.86 -18.36
CA GLY A 663 11.42 -9.25 -17.28
C GLY A 663 11.92 -10.69 -17.38
N GLY A 664 12.79 -11.15 -16.47
CA GLY A 664 13.32 -12.50 -16.45
C GLY A 664 12.42 -13.48 -15.69
N GLN A 665 12.31 -14.71 -16.17
CA GLN A 665 11.46 -15.74 -15.52
C GLN A 665 11.85 -15.98 -14.06
N LEU A 666 13.16 -16.11 -13.76
CA LEU A 666 13.63 -16.31 -12.40
C LEU A 666 13.48 -15.04 -11.57
N THR A 667 13.94 -13.89 -12.09
CA THR A 667 13.93 -12.63 -11.36
C THR A 667 12.51 -12.14 -11.04
N GLU A 668 11.58 -12.23 -11.99
CA GLU A 668 10.19 -11.83 -11.75
C GLU A 668 9.44 -12.82 -10.82
N ALA A 669 9.72 -14.13 -10.92
CA ALA A 669 9.12 -15.12 -10.05
C ALA A 669 9.55 -14.91 -8.58
N VAL A 670 10.84 -14.64 -8.33
CA VAL A 670 11.36 -14.38 -6.98
C VAL A 670 10.91 -13.00 -6.47
N ARG A 671 10.87 -11.99 -7.32
CA ARG A 671 10.36 -10.67 -6.94
C ARG A 671 8.91 -10.73 -6.45
N ARG A 672 8.08 -11.57 -7.09
CA ARG A 672 6.69 -11.78 -6.67
C ARG A 672 6.55 -12.69 -5.45
N ASN A 673 7.46 -13.63 -5.29
CA ASN A 673 7.48 -14.61 -4.20
C ASN A 673 8.90 -14.70 -3.61
N PRO A 674 9.31 -13.70 -2.80
CA PRO A 674 10.67 -13.65 -2.24
C PRO A 674 10.95 -14.79 -1.24
N TYR A 675 9.91 -15.41 -0.70
CA TYR A 675 9.96 -16.58 0.17
C TYR A 675 9.56 -17.81 -0.61
N SER A 676 10.52 -18.48 -1.22
CA SER A 676 10.23 -19.62 -2.09
C SER A 676 11.37 -20.63 -2.11
N VAL A 677 11.03 -21.86 -2.49
CA VAL A 677 11.99 -22.89 -2.86
C VAL A 677 12.19 -22.84 -4.37
N ILE A 678 13.39 -22.54 -4.79
CA ILE A 678 13.76 -22.52 -6.22
C ILE A 678 14.34 -23.88 -6.58
N LEU A 679 13.63 -24.62 -7.42
CA LEU A 679 14.06 -25.92 -7.92
C LEU A 679 14.56 -25.79 -9.35
N LEU A 680 15.87 -25.91 -9.55
CA LEU A 680 16.53 -25.98 -10.84
C LEU A 680 16.72 -27.45 -11.22
N ASP A 681 15.85 -27.95 -12.09
CA ASP A 681 15.83 -29.39 -12.42
C ASP A 681 16.77 -29.70 -13.57
N GLU A 682 17.53 -30.81 -13.49
CA GLU A 682 18.46 -31.28 -14.49
C GLU A 682 19.58 -30.28 -14.87
N VAL A 683 20.25 -29.73 -13.84
CA VAL A 683 21.25 -28.64 -14.02
C VAL A 683 22.43 -29.05 -14.94
N GLU A 684 22.71 -30.32 -15.10
CA GLU A 684 23.73 -30.82 -16.03
C GLU A 684 23.42 -30.50 -17.51
N LYS A 685 22.20 -30.15 -17.84
CA LYS A 685 21.79 -29.76 -19.19
C LYS A 685 21.97 -28.30 -19.49
N ALA A 686 22.12 -27.45 -18.44
CA ALA A 686 22.22 -26.03 -18.59
C ALA A 686 23.48 -25.55 -19.33
N HIS A 687 23.34 -24.43 -20.04
CA HIS A 687 24.51 -23.74 -20.59
C HIS A 687 25.43 -23.22 -19.49
N THR A 688 26.72 -23.15 -19.73
CA THR A 688 27.73 -22.73 -18.73
C THR A 688 27.50 -21.32 -18.21
N ASP A 689 26.89 -20.42 -18.96
CA ASP A 689 26.59 -19.07 -18.55
C ASP A 689 25.49 -19.00 -17.48
N VAL A 690 24.62 -20.01 -17.36
CA VAL A 690 23.64 -20.14 -16.26
C VAL A 690 24.36 -20.21 -14.91
N PHE A 691 25.48 -20.95 -14.86
CA PHE A 691 26.24 -21.07 -13.62
C PHE A 691 26.87 -19.75 -13.16
N ASN A 692 27.19 -18.83 -14.08
CA ASN A 692 27.69 -17.50 -13.71
C ASN A 692 26.59 -16.67 -13.01
N VAL A 693 25.35 -16.80 -13.45
CA VAL A 693 24.19 -16.18 -12.79
C VAL A 693 23.97 -16.78 -11.40
N LEU A 694 24.05 -18.11 -11.29
CA LEU A 694 23.90 -18.81 -10.01
C LEU A 694 25.00 -18.44 -9.02
N LEU A 695 26.24 -18.28 -9.46
CA LEU A 695 27.35 -17.86 -8.60
C LEU A 695 27.06 -16.51 -7.93
N GLN A 696 26.51 -15.55 -8.66
CA GLN A 696 26.15 -14.25 -8.09
C GLN A 696 25.07 -14.39 -7.02
N ILE A 697 24.04 -15.21 -7.26
CA ILE A 697 22.97 -15.46 -6.29
C ILE A 697 23.52 -16.14 -5.03
N LEU A 698 24.39 -17.15 -5.19
CA LEU A 698 24.95 -17.95 -4.10
C LEU A 698 25.93 -17.14 -3.21
N ASP A 699 26.62 -16.14 -3.78
CA ASP A 699 27.58 -15.31 -3.07
C ASP A 699 26.96 -14.09 -2.41
N GLU A 700 26.16 -13.35 -3.18
CA GLU A 700 25.64 -12.04 -2.77
C GLU A 700 24.17 -12.08 -2.34
N GLY A 701 23.49 -13.22 -2.54
CA GLY A 701 22.06 -13.36 -2.26
C GLY A 701 21.17 -12.43 -3.07
N ARG A 702 21.70 -11.87 -4.16
CA ARG A 702 20.94 -10.93 -5.01
C ARG A 702 21.33 -11.07 -6.47
N LEU A 703 20.43 -10.69 -7.36
CA LEU A 703 20.67 -10.70 -8.80
C LEU A 703 20.08 -9.44 -9.42
N THR A 704 20.86 -8.75 -10.25
CA THR A 704 20.38 -7.58 -10.98
C THR A 704 19.68 -8.03 -12.27
N ASP A 705 18.42 -7.62 -12.46
CA ASP A 705 17.66 -7.91 -13.67
C ASP A 705 18.12 -7.03 -14.85
N SER A 706 17.58 -7.30 -16.03
CA SER A 706 17.88 -6.53 -17.26
C SER A 706 17.40 -5.07 -17.21
N LYS A 707 16.52 -4.71 -16.28
CA LYS A 707 16.01 -3.34 -16.03
C LYS A 707 16.87 -2.61 -15.01
N GLY A 708 17.94 -3.21 -14.49
CA GLY A 708 18.83 -2.64 -13.48
C GLY A 708 18.29 -2.75 -12.04
N ARG A 709 17.20 -3.49 -11.80
CA ARG A 709 16.63 -3.68 -10.48
C ARG A 709 17.32 -4.84 -9.77
N SER A 710 17.68 -4.65 -8.52
CA SER A 710 18.25 -5.72 -7.67
C SER A 710 17.10 -6.57 -7.11
N VAL A 711 17.14 -7.88 -7.37
CA VAL A 711 16.19 -8.87 -6.85
C VAL A 711 16.87 -9.64 -5.72
N ASP A 712 16.22 -9.71 -4.56
CA ASP A 712 16.72 -10.34 -3.35
C ASP A 712 16.37 -11.85 -3.33
N PHE A 713 17.39 -12.68 -3.12
CA PHE A 713 17.29 -14.14 -2.99
C PHE A 713 17.64 -14.64 -1.56
N LYS A 714 17.90 -13.74 -0.61
CA LYS A 714 18.35 -14.12 0.75
C LYS A 714 17.31 -14.97 1.49
N ASN A 715 16.05 -14.78 1.19
CA ASN A 715 14.94 -15.51 1.79
C ASN A 715 14.53 -16.76 0.99
N THR A 716 15.31 -17.18 -0.01
CA THR A 716 15.01 -18.35 -0.83
C THR A 716 15.86 -19.56 -0.43
N ILE A 717 15.35 -20.75 -0.78
CA ILE A 717 16.13 -21.99 -0.75
C ILE A 717 16.36 -22.44 -2.18
N ILE A 718 17.62 -22.61 -2.57
CA ILE A 718 18.01 -23.02 -3.92
C ILE A 718 18.33 -24.49 -3.92
N ILE A 719 17.60 -25.26 -4.71
CA ILE A 719 17.79 -26.68 -4.90
C ILE A 719 18.09 -26.96 -6.37
N MET A 720 19.25 -27.51 -6.64
CA MET A 720 19.63 -28.00 -7.96
C MET A 720 19.52 -29.50 -7.97
N THR A 721 18.91 -30.09 -9.00
CA THR A 721 18.88 -31.56 -9.16
C THR A 721 19.77 -31.97 -10.31
N SER A 722 20.44 -33.11 -10.15
CA SER A 722 21.23 -33.73 -11.22
C SER A 722 21.20 -35.27 -11.16
N ASN A 723 21.35 -35.87 -12.29
CA ASN A 723 21.46 -37.32 -12.43
C ASN A 723 22.92 -37.80 -12.60
N ILE A 724 23.90 -36.90 -12.48
CA ILE A 724 25.34 -37.25 -12.53
C ILE A 724 25.67 -38.23 -11.40
N GLY A 725 26.42 -39.26 -11.70
CA GLY A 725 26.79 -40.28 -10.73
C GLY A 725 25.70 -41.32 -10.41
N SER A 726 24.51 -41.20 -11.01
CA SER A 726 23.39 -42.12 -10.75
C SER A 726 23.73 -43.60 -11.09
N GLN A 727 24.52 -43.84 -12.14
CA GLN A 727 24.93 -45.19 -12.50
C GLN A 727 25.85 -45.81 -11.44
N VAL A 728 26.77 -45.03 -10.89
CA VAL A 728 27.66 -45.44 -9.80
C VAL A 728 26.85 -45.77 -8.54
N LEU A 729 25.84 -44.96 -8.24
CA LEU A 729 24.94 -45.23 -7.10
C LEU A 729 24.14 -46.53 -7.31
N LEU A 730 23.58 -46.74 -8.50
CA LEU A 730 22.79 -47.94 -8.83
C LEU A 730 23.60 -49.22 -8.77
N GLU A 731 24.87 -49.20 -9.21
CA GLU A 731 25.73 -50.38 -9.20
C GLU A 731 26.22 -50.74 -7.79
N ASN A 732 26.69 -49.76 -7.03
CA ASN A 732 27.31 -50.01 -5.73
C ASN A 732 26.29 -50.19 -4.59
N VAL A 733 25.13 -49.53 -4.62
CA VAL A 733 24.11 -49.66 -3.57
C VAL A 733 23.34 -50.96 -3.69
N LYS A 734 23.28 -51.63 -4.86
CA LYS A 734 22.69 -52.97 -5.01
C LYS A 734 23.34 -54.04 -4.14
N GLU A 735 24.64 -53.90 -3.82
CA GLU A 735 25.37 -54.85 -3.02
C GLU A 735 25.29 -54.62 -1.51
N THR A 736 25.19 -53.36 -1.08
CA THR A 736 25.31 -52.95 0.33
C THR A 736 24.03 -52.37 0.95
N GLY A 737 23.05 -51.95 0.16
CA GLY A 737 21.83 -51.27 0.62
C GLY A 737 22.07 -49.83 1.10
N GLU A 738 23.32 -49.41 1.26
CA GLU A 738 23.70 -48.08 1.75
C GLU A 738 24.80 -47.44 0.89
N ILE A 739 24.87 -46.10 0.97
CA ILE A 739 25.93 -45.33 0.30
C ILE A 739 27.21 -45.45 1.14
N THR A 740 28.21 -46.11 0.62
CA THR A 740 29.53 -46.26 1.28
C THR A 740 30.40 -45.03 0.96
N GLU A 741 31.45 -44.82 1.78
CA GLU A 741 32.42 -43.71 1.59
C GLU A 741 33.14 -43.79 0.24
N SER A 742 33.39 -45.04 -0.27
CA SER A 742 33.94 -45.26 -1.59
C SER A 742 33.00 -44.86 -2.72
N THR A 743 31.71 -45.14 -2.56
CA THR A 743 30.67 -44.75 -3.52
C THR A 743 30.52 -43.22 -3.55
N GLU A 744 30.52 -42.58 -2.39
CA GLU A 744 30.49 -41.12 -2.29
C GLU A 744 31.68 -40.46 -2.98
N LYS A 745 32.92 -40.95 -2.77
CA LYS A 745 34.10 -40.46 -3.43
C LYS A 745 34.07 -40.64 -4.96
N ALA A 746 33.51 -41.76 -5.44
CA ALA A 746 33.35 -42.00 -6.87
C ALA A 746 32.30 -41.04 -7.50
N VAL A 747 31.20 -40.78 -6.83
CA VAL A 747 30.20 -39.80 -7.27
C VAL A 747 30.79 -38.39 -7.28
N MET A 748 31.50 -38.00 -6.21
CA MET A 748 32.19 -36.70 -6.14
C MET A 748 33.26 -36.54 -7.26
N THR A 749 33.96 -37.60 -7.63
CA THR A 749 34.91 -37.58 -8.75
C THR A 749 34.20 -37.29 -10.08
N SER A 750 33.06 -37.94 -10.30
CA SER A 750 32.22 -37.70 -11.49
C SER A 750 31.67 -36.29 -11.53
N LEU A 751 31.27 -35.75 -10.35
CA LEU A 751 30.76 -34.41 -10.20
C LEU A 751 31.82 -33.33 -10.49
N ASN A 752 33.04 -33.51 -9.95
CA ASN A 752 34.18 -32.61 -10.17
C ASN A 752 34.65 -32.57 -11.62
N ALA A 753 34.38 -33.63 -12.39
CA ALA A 753 34.65 -33.66 -13.83
C ALA A 753 33.66 -32.81 -14.63
N TYR A 754 32.47 -32.56 -14.11
CA TYR A 754 31.42 -31.83 -14.82
C TYR A 754 31.27 -30.38 -14.33
N PHE A 755 31.20 -30.17 -13.03
CA PHE A 755 31.03 -28.85 -12.44
C PHE A 755 32.38 -28.22 -12.07
N LYS A 756 32.46 -26.88 -12.24
CA LYS A 756 33.62 -26.12 -11.76
C LYS A 756 33.68 -26.15 -10.24
N PRO A 757 34.86 -26.29 -9.62
CA PRO A 757 35.00 -26.27 -8.16
C PRO A 757 34.38 -25.03 -7.46
N GLU A 758 34.38 -23.89 -8.17
CA GLU A 758 33.80 -22.65 -7.67
C GLU A 758 32.32 -22.77 -7.31
N ILE A 759 31.55 -23.55 -8.08
CA ILE A 759 30.10 -23.74 -7.82
C ILE A 759 29.89 -24.67 -6.65
N LEU A 760 30.63 -25.81 -6.65
CA LEU A 760 30.51 -26.82 -5.61
C LEU A 760 30.89 -26.29 -4.22
N ASN A 761 31.88 -25.39 -4.15
CA ASN A 761 32.33 -24.77 -2.92
C ASN A 761 31.35 -23.71 -2.38
N ARG A 762 30.36 -23.30 -3.17
CA ARG A 762 29.32 -22.34 -2.77
C ARG A 762 28.03 -22.99 -2.31
N MET A 763 27.87 -24.29 -2.53
CA MET A 763 26.77 -25.07 -2.00
C MET A 763 26.93 -25.26 -0.49
N ASP A 764 25.85 -25.22 0.23
CA ASP A 764 25.83 -25.54 1.65
C ASP A 764 26.04 -27.04 1.84
N ASP A 765 25.37 -27.87 1.03
CA ASP A 765 25.53 -29.31 1.06
C ASP A 765 25.25 -29.95 -0.30
N ILE A 766 25.98 -31.06 -0.57
CA ILE A 766 25.75 -31.96 -1.72
C ILE A 766 25.04 -33.19 -1.18
N VAL A 767 23.78 -33.34 -1.51
CA VAL A 767 22.87 -34.32 -0.93
C VAL A 767 22.73 -35.53 -1.88
N LEU A 768 23.17 -36.71 -1.42
CA LEU A 768 23.12 -37.96 -2.19
C LEU A 768 21.85 -38.74 -1.86
N PHE A 769 21.00 -38.94 -2.86
CA PHE A 769 19.78 -39.74 -2.75
C PHE A 769 20.10 -41.19 -3.11
N LYS A 770 19.84 -42.11 -2.18
CA LYS A 770 19.99 -43.55 -2.42
C LYS A 770 18.87 -44.09 -3.34
N PRO A 771 19.13 -45.14 -4.14
CA PRO A 771 18.07 -45.88 -4.79
C PRO A 771 17.06 -46.42 -3.77
N LEU A 772 15.77 -46.43 -4.11
CA LEU A 772 14.71 -46.91 -3.23
C LEU A 772 14.80 -48.47 -3.11
N SER A 773 14.56 -48.99 -1.91
CA SER A 773 14.39 -50.41 -1.65
C SER A 773 12.96 -50.88 -1.98
N ILE A 774 12.72 -52.18 -1.96
CA ILE A 774 11.37 -52.75 -2.10
C ILE A 774 10.48 -52.35 -0.92
N ASP A 775 11.04 -52.27 0.31
CA ASP A 775 10.34 -51.84 1.50
C ASP A 775 9.93 -50.37 1.40
N ASP A 776 10.83 -49.52 0.88
CA ASP A 776 10.50 -48.12 0.61
C ASP A 776 9.34 -47.97 -0.39
N MET A 777 9.29 -48.83 -1.41
CA MET A 777 8.21 -48.88 -2.39
C MET A 777 6.84 -49.20 -1.74
N SER A 778 6.83 -50.13 -0.82
CA SER A 778 5.58 -50.49 -0.08
C SER A 778 5.09 -49.30 0.75
N MET A 779 5.99 -48.59 1.43
CA MET A 779 5.63 -47.36 2.16
C MET A 779 5.13 -46.25 1.23
N ILE A 780 5.67 -46.11 0.01
CA ILE A 780 5.20 -45.13 -0.96
C ILE A 780 3.80 -45.54 -1.47
N VAL A 781 3.54 -46.83 -1.70
CA VAL A 781 2.17 -47.31 -2.03
C VAL A 781 1.18 -46.89 -0.96
N ASP A 782 1.51 -47.06 0.33
CA ASP A 782 0.66 -46.63 1.44
C ASP A 782 0.33 -45.15 1.37
N LYS A 783 1.31 -44.30 1.10
CA LYS A 783 1.10 -42.83 0.95
C LYS A 783 0.19 -42.48 -0.23
N ILE A 784 0.37 -43.17 -1.37
CA ILE A 784 -0.50 -42.95 -2.55
C ILE A 784 -1.93 -43.37 -2.24
N LEU A 785 -2.11 -44.51 -1.56
CA LEU A 785 -3.44 -45.02 -1.17
C LEU A 785 -4.10 -44.16 -0.10
N THR A 786 -3.36 -43.58 0.84
CA THR A 786 -3.86 -42.62 1.81
C THR A 786 -4.38 -41.37 1.12
N GLN A 787 -3.67 -40.85 0.14
CA GLN A 787 -4.11 -39.70 -0.65
C GLN A 787 -5.36 -40.00 -1.48
N LEU A 788 -5.44 -41.24 -2.03
CA LEU A 788 -6.64 -41.72 -2.71
C LEU A 788 -7.83 -41.79 -1.75
N ASN A 789 -7.61 -42.32 -0.57
CA ASN A 789 -8.65 -42.47 0.45
C ASN A 789 -9.23 -41.13 0.90
N ILE A 790 -8.36 -40.09 1.09
CA ILE A 790 -8.80 -38.71 1.41
C ILE A 790 -9.76 -38.18 0.31
N ARG A 791 -9.45 -38.39 -0.97
CA ARG A 791 -10.32 -37.98 -2.08
C ARG A 791 -11.65 -38.74 -2.13
N LEU A 792 -11.62 -40.02 -1.74
CA LEU A 792 -12.83 -40.86 -1.68
C LEU A 792 -13.71 -40.49 -0.48
N LEU A 793 -13.12 -40.08 0.64
CA LEU A 793 -13.86 -39.64 1.83
C LEU A 793 -14.69 -38.36 1.54
N GLU A 794 -14.27 -37.52 0.60
CA GLU A 794 -15.12 -36.40 0.12
C GLU A 794 -16.45 -36.89 -0.48
N GLN A 795 -16.46 -38.11 -1.03
CA GLN A 795 -17.63 -38.79 -1.55
C GLN A 795 -18.24 -39.76 -0.54
N ARG A 796 -17.79 -39.73 0.72
CA ARG A 796 -18.19 -40.64 1.81
C ARG A 796 -17.97 -42.11 1.50
N ILE A 797 -16.94 -42.43 0.74
CA ILE A 797 -16.50 -43.80 0.41
C ILE A 797 -15.08 -43.97 0.97
N SER A 798 -14.75 -45.19 1.44
CA SER A 798 -13.38 -45.49 1.89
C SER A 798 -12.83 -46.75 1.19
N ILE A 799 -11.50 -46.82 1.10
CA ILE A 799 -10.79 -47.96 0.52
C ILE A 799 -9.84 -48.55 1.56
N GLU A 800 -9.83 -49.85 1.71
CA GLU A 800 -8.89 -50.63 2.51
C GLU A 800 -8.17 -51.59 1.60
N VAL A 801 -6.85 -51.51 1.54
CA VAL A 801 -5.99 -52.36 0.72
C VAL A 801 -5.20 -53.27 1.64
N SER A 802 -5.25 -54.59 1.41
CA SER A 802 -4.50 -55.57 2.21
C SER A 802 -2.98 -55.39 2.07
N ASP A 803 -2.22 -55.73 3.10
CA ASP A 803 -0.75 -55.60 3.10
C ASP A 803 -0.07 -56.46 2.01
N ASP A 804 -0.63 -57.60 1.69
CA ASP A 804 -0.17 -58.44 0.57
C ASP A 804 -0.37 -57.75 -0.78
N ALA A 805 -1.50 -57.04 -0.96
CA ALA A 805 -1.78 -56.30 -2.17
C ALA A 805 -0.85 -55.07 -2.29
N LYS A 806 -0.56 -54.38 -1.16
CA LYS A 806 0.40 -53.27 -1.14
C LYS A 806 1.83 -53.72 -1.48
N ALA A 807 2.28 -54.83 -0.88
CA ALA A 807 3.57 -55.41 -1.15
C ALA A 807 3.72 -55.82 -2.62
N TRP A 808 2.66 -56.49 -3.16
CA TRP A 808 2.62 -56.86 -4.59
C TRP A 808 2.68 -55.60 -5.51
N LEU A 809 1.92 -54.57 -5.23
CA LEU A 809 1.96 -53.34 -6.00
C LEU A 809 3.35 -52.70 -5.99
N GLY A 810 4.00 -52.68 -4.81
CA GLY A 810 5.37 -52.15 -4.67
C GLY A 810 6.39 -52.98 -5.47
N GLN A 811 6.30 -54.30 -5.40
CA GLN A 811 7.21 -55.24 -6.07
C GLN A 811 7.05 -55.23 -7.59
N GLU A 812 5.84 -55.27 -8.13
CA GLU A 812 5.55 -55.33 -9.56
C GLU A 812 5.87 -54.01 -10.28
N ALA A 813 5.73 -52.90 -9.58
CA ALA A 813 6.08 -51.59 -10.12
C ALA A 813 7.53 -51.15 -9.88
N TYR A 814 8.33 -51.98 -9.23
CA TYR A 814 9.71 -51.69 -8.88
C TYR A 814 10.65 -51.81 -10.08
N GLU A 815 11.18 -50.70 -10.52
CA GLU A 815 12.23 -50.58 -11.52
C GLU A 815 13.38 -49.75 -10.93
N PRO A 816 14.56 -50.35 -10.62
CA PRO A 816 15.67 -49.64 -9.94
C PRO A 816 16.15 -48.37 -10.64
N GLN A 817 16.02 -48.28 -11.96
CA GLN A 817 16.46 -47.14 -12.76
C GLN A 817 15.47 -45.97 -12.69
N TYR A 818 14.17 -46.25 -12.48
CA TYR A 818 13.11 -45.27 -12.54
C TYR A 818 12.47 -44.97 -11.17
N GLY A 819 12.89 -45.71 -10.13
CA GLY A 819 12.42 -45.54 -8.75
C GLY A 819 10.92 -45.67 -8.64
N ALA A 820 10.30 -44.74 -7.89
CA ALA A 820 8.86 -44.72 -7.66
C ALA A 820 8.04 -44.06 -8.80
N ARG A 821 8.69 -43.58 -9.87
CA ARG A 821 7.96 -42.86 -10.94
C ARG A 821 6.94 -43.76 -11.69
N PRO A 822 7.18 -45.03 -11.97
CA PRO A 822 6.19 -45.94 -12.56
C PRO A 822 5.04 -46.28 -11.60
N LEU A 823 5.29 -46.30 -10.30
CA LEU A 823 4.36 -46.76 -9.26
C LEU A 823 3.02 -46.02 -9.29
N LYS A 824 3.03 -44.69 -9.36
CA LYS A 824 1.81 -43.92 -9.41
C LYS A 824 0.90 -44.28 -10.59
N ARG A 825 1.48 -44.49 -11.76
CA ARG A 825 0.77 -44.94 -12.98
C ARG A 825 0.25 -46.38 -12.82
N PHE A 826 1.03 -47.21 -12.13
CA PHE A 826 0.67 -48.61 -11.89
C PHE A 826 -0.53 -48.68 -10.94
N VAL A 827 -0.49 -47.99 -9.82
CA VAL A 827 -1.62 -47.85 -8.88
C VAL A 827 -2.86 -47.28 -9.56
N GLN A 828 -2.70 -46.24 -10.38
CA GLN A 828 -3.78 -45.67 -11.16
C GLN A 828 -4.46 -46.71 -12.07
N ARG A 829 -3.67 -47.54 -12.70
CA ARG A 829 -4.18 -48.54 -13.62
C ARG A 829 -4.81 -49.71 -12.90
N GLN A 830 -4.21 -50.15 -11.78
CA GLN A 830 -4.64 -51.38 -11.07
C GLN A 830 -5.71 -51.12 -10.00
N ILE A 831 -5.77 -49.90 -9.47
CA ILE A 831 -6.73 -49.54 -8.41
C ILE A 831 -7.69 -48.42 -8.85
N GLU A 832 -7.18 -47.23 -9.19
CA GLU A 832 -8.08 -46.07 -9.44
C GLU A 832 -9.03 -46.30 -10.62
N THR A 833 -8.52 -46.87 -11.72
CA THR A 833 -9.37 -47.10 -12.91
C THR A 833 -10.41 -48.18 -12.73
N PRO A 834 -10.12 -49.38 -12.14
CA PRO A 834 -11.15 -50.37 -11.84
C PRO A 834 -12.17 -49.84 -10.82
N LEU A 835 -11.70 -49.17 -9.77
CA LEU A 835 -12.56 -48.54 -8.77
C LEU A 835 -13.53 -47.52 -9.37
N ALA A 836 -13.03 -46.61 -10.19
CA ALA A 836 -13.87 -45.61 -10.89
C ALA A 836 -14.92 -46.22 -11.80
N ARG A 837 -14.55 -47.35 -12.49
CA ARG A 837 -15.52 -48.09 -13.32
C ARG A 837 -16.63 -48.74 -12.48
N MET A 838 -16.27 -49.30 -11.31
CA MET A 838 -17.26 -49.88 -10.39
C MET A 838 -18.15 -48.77 -9.83
N MET A 839 -17.62 -47.64 -9.41
CA MET A 839 -18.41 -46.51 -8.91
C MET A 839 -19.42 -46.00 -9.93
N ILE A 840 -19.03 -45.89 -11.19
CA ILE A 840 -19.92 -45.45 -12.28
C ILE A 840 -20.98 -46.50 -12.60
N LYS A 841 -20.61 -47.79 -12.56
CA LYS A 841 -21.52 -48.88 -12.94
C LYS A 841 -22.55 -49.23 -11.88
N GLU A 842 -22.16 -49.23 -10.60
CA GLU A 842 -22.97 -49.80 -9.52
C GLU A 842 -23.55 -48.75 -8.60
N GLY A 843 -22.96 -47.50 -8.55
CA GLY A 843 -23.36 -46.44 -7.65
C GLY A 843 -23.27 -46.87 -6.20
N PHE A 844 -22.21 -46.46 -5.48
CA PHE A 844 -22.08 -46.87 -4.10
C PHE A 844 -22.86 -45.94 -3.16
N PRO A 845 -23.60 -46.46 -2.18
CA PRO A 845 -24.23 -45.63 -1.16
C PRO A 845 -23.16 -45.03 -0.26
N GLU A 846 -23.51 -43.93 0.41
CA GLU A 846 -22.67 -43.30 1.40
C GLU A 846 -22.28 -44.28 2.52
N GLY A 847 -21.03 -44.20 3.02
CA GLY A 847 -20.53 -45.09 4.04
C GLY A 847 -20.01 -46.46 3.54
N THR A 848 -19.88 -46.63 2.20
CA THR A 848 -19.38 -47.90 1.64
C THR A 848 -17.85 -47.97 1.83
N THR A 849 -17.35 -49.12 2.36
CA THR A 849 -15.93 -49.47 2.42
C THR A 849 -15.60 -50.51 1.36
N ILE A 850 -14.58 -50.28 0.55
CA ILE A 850 -14.14 -51.17 -0.53
C ILE A 850 -12.82 -51.82 -0.09
N LYS A 851 -12.84 -53.16 0.10
CA LYS A 851 -11.64 -53.94 0.43
C LYS A 851 -11.02 -54.51 -0.82
N VAL A 852 -9.72 -54.19 -0.98
CA VAL A 852 -8.89 -54.68 -2.08
C VAL A 852 -7.92 -55.73 -1.59
N ASN A 853 -8.06 -56.97 -2.08
CA ASN A 853 -7.24 -58.11 -1.70
C ASN A 853 -6.56 -58.67 -2.92
N LEU A 854 -5.41 -59.31 -2.67
CA LEU A 854 -4.68 -60.10 -3.67
C LEU A 854 -5.23 -61.52 -3.71
N ASN A 855 -5.58 -62.05 -4.86
CA ASN A 855 -5.98 -63.46 -5.00
C ASN A 855 -4.76 -64.36 -5.31
N SER A 856 -4.98 -65.72 -5.29
CA SER A 856 -3.93 -66.72 -5.60
C SER A 856 -3.32 -66.60 -7.00
N ASP A 857 -4.00 -65.92 -7.94
CA ASP A 857 -3.54 -65.71 -9.33
C ASP A 857 -2.85 -64.36 -9.52
N ASN A 858 -2.42 -63.68 -8.43
CA ASN A 858 -1.79 -62.35 -8.41
C ASN A 858 -2.65 -61.23 -9.07
N ASN A 859 -3.96 -61.33 -8.98
CA ASN A 859 -4.87 -60.28 -9.42
C ASN A 859 -5.55 -59.60 -8.21
N LEU A 860 -5.80 -58.29 -8.32
CA LEU A 860 -6.53 -57.52 -7.32
C LEU A 860 -8.02 -57.82 -7.41
N THR A 861 -8.64 -58.14 -6.28
CA THR A 861 -10.11 -58.36 -6.12
C THR A 861 -10.70 -57.25 -5.26
N PHE A 862 -11.83 -56.71 -5.71
CA PHE A 862 -12.52 -55.61 -5.04
C PHE A 862 -13.79 -56.13 -4.38
N ASN A 863 -13.86 -56.13 -3.07
CA ASN A 863 -15.00 -56.54 -2.29
C ASN A 863 -15.67 -55.34 -1.64
N VAL A 864 -16.97 -55.16 -1.91
CA VAL A 864 -17.75 -54.06 -1.38
C VAL A 864 -18.39 -54.47 -0.06
N GLU A 865 -18.00 -53.87 1.04
CA GLU A 865 -18.65 -54.02 2.31
C GLU A 865 -19.58 -52.81 2.57
N LYS A 866 -20.90 -53.07 2.67
CA LYS A 866 -21.84 -52.09 3.14
C LYS A 866 -21.81 -52.08 4.65
N ILE A 867 -21.56 -50.90 5.25
CA ILE A 867 -21.82 -50.78 6.70
C ILE A 867 -23.34 -50.81 6.86
N HIS A 868 -23.84 -51.88 7.43
CA HIS A 868 -25.22 -51.87 7.95
C HIS A 868 -25.28 -50.86 9.09
N GLU A 869 -26.24 -49.92 8.99
CA GLU A 869 -26.62 -48.97 10.03
C GLU A 869 -26.84 -49.63 11.39
#